data_a6bd0f5ab6a632ffd0985d75d56f5525
#
_entry.id   a6bd0f5ab6a632ffd0985d75d56f5525
#
_cell.length_a   1.000
_cell.length_b   1.000
_cell.length_c   1.000
_cell.angle_alpha   90.00
_cell.angle_beta   90.00
_cell.angle_gamma   90.00
#
_symmetry.space_group_name_H-M   'P 1'
#
loop_
_entity.id
_entity.type
_entity.pdbx_description
1 polymer ?
#
loop_
_entity_poly.entity_id
_entity_poly.type
_entity_poly.pdbx_seq_one_letter_code
_entity_poly.pdbx_strand_id
1 'polypeptide(L)'
;MDIIAKISEELGIKRHQTEAAVKLIDEGNTIPFIARYRKEATGALNDEVLRNLSERLTYLRGLEERKETVLASIEEQGKLTDELKAQILSAETMVLLEDLYRPYKPKRRTRATIAKEKGLEPLAGVITLQMIKTPLIEEAAKYVDAEKGVTTAEEAIAGASDIIAESISDEADYRTHIRDLTVKKGRMTSTAKDPETESVYEMYYDFDEPVAKLAGHRILAVNRGEKEKFLIVKIEAPQEDILRYLEKKVIVRDNPQTNEVLRDVVRDAYDRLIAPAIEREIRSNLTESAEDGAIRVFGKNLEQLLMQPPIAGQVVLGWDPAFRTGCKLAVVDPTGKVLDTTVIYPTAPQNKVAEAKAVLKKLIAKYHITLISLGNGTASRESEQIIVDLLKELPVKVQYIIVNEAGASVYSASKLATEEFPNFDVGQRSAASMARRLQDPLAELVKIDPKSIGVGQYQHDMNQKKLGEALGGVVEDCVNKVGVDLNTASASLLEYVSGISKTLAKNIVAYREENGRFTSRAGLLKVPKLGPKAYEQCAGFLRIGDGKNPLDATGVHPESYDATKKLLKRLDYTLSDVKERKVEGISKKIHDYKKLPEELGVGEMTLQDIVKELEKPARDPREDMPKPILRSDVLEIKDLTPGMILKGTVRNVIDFGAFVDIGVHQDGLVHISQMSDKFIKHPLEVVSVGDIVEVKVLSVDPKKQRIQLTMKLNG
;
A
#
# COMPACT_ATOMS: atom_id res chain seq x y z
N MET A 1 -7.61 20.98 -19.42
CA MET A 1 -8.55 20.30 -18.48
C MET A 1 -8.69 21.10 -17.20
N ASP A 2 -9.86 21.22 -16.63
CA ASP A 2 -10.04 21.77 -15.27
C ASP A 2 -9.73 20.68 -14.23
N ILE A 3 -8.47 20.62 -13.79
CA ILE A 3 -7.95 19.60 -12.87
C ILE A 3 -8.73 19.63 -11.54
N ILE A 4 -9.07 20.83 -11.04
CA ILE A 4 -9.80 20.98 -9.78
C ILE A 4 -11.20 20.36 -9.89
N ALA A 5 -11.93 20.66 -10.97
CA ALA A 5 -13.25 20.09 -11.20
C ALA A 5 -13.19 18.57 -11.33
N LYS A 6 -12.19 18.05 -12.06
CA LYS A 6 -12.01 16.59 -12.25
C LYS A 6 -11.75 15.85 -10.93
N ILE A 7 -10.83 16.37 -10.12
CA ILE A 7 -10.53 15.77 -8.81
C ILE A 7 -11.76 15.83 -7.90
N SER A 8 -12.48 16.95 -7.89
CA SER A 8 -13.68 17.14 -7.06
C SER A 8 -14.75 16.11 -7.40
N GLU A 9 -14.98 15.85 -8.68
CA GLU A 9 -15.92 14.87 -9.17
C GLU A 9 -15.49 13.44 -8.78
N GLU A 10 -14.24 13.07 -9.05
CA GLU A 10 -13.70 11.73 -8.80
C GLU A 10 -13.68 11.37 -7.30
N LEU A 11 -13.36 12.31 -6.42
CA LEU A 11 -13.30 12.09 -4.98
C LEU A 11 -14.62 12.40 -4.25
N GLY A 12 -15.63 12.92 -4.94
CA GLY A 12 -16.92 13.28 -4.36
C GLY A 12 -16.83 14.40 -3.32
N ILE A 13 -15.89 15.33 -3.49
CA ILE A 13 -15.68 16.49 -2.61
C ILE A 13 -16.04 17.80 -3.31
N LYS A 14 -16.28 18.85 -2.52
CA LYS A 14 -16.66 20.14 -3.08
C LYS A 14 -15.47 20.86 -3.71
N ARG A 15 -15.71 21.62 -4.78
CA ARG A 15 -14.67 22.35 -5.51
C ARG A 15 -13.79 23.23 -4.59
N HIS A 16 -14.38 23.96 -3.67
CA HIS A 16 -13.61 24.83 -2.75
C HIS A 16 -12.69 24.03 -1.80
N GLN A 17 -13.08 22.79 -1.43
CA GLN A 17 -12.23 21.90 -0.64
C GLN A 17 -11.01 21.45 -1.44
N THR A 18 -11.21 21.09 -2.71
CA THR A 18 -10.12 20.73 -3.62
C THR A 18 -9.17 21.91 -3.85
N GLU A 19 -9.71 23.10 -4.13
CA GLU A 19 -8.91 24.31 -4.33
C GLU A 19 -8.05 24.63 -3.11
N ALA A 20 -8.62 24.59 -1.91
CA ALA A 20 -7.90 24.83 -0.67
C ALA A 20 -6.80 23.78 -0.42
N ALA A 21 -7.11 22.48 -0.64
CA ALA A 21 -6.14 21.40 -0.46
C ALA A 21 -4.98 21.52 -1.46
N VAL A 22 -5.25 21.77 -2.73
CA VAL A 22 -4.23 21.95 -3.78
C VAL A 22 -3.34 23.14 -3.44
N LYS A 23 -3.92 24.28 -3.04
CA LYS A 23 -3.16 25.45 -2.62
C LYS A 23 -2.21 25.14 -1.46
N LEU A 24 -2.69 24.47 -0.42
CA LEU A 24 -1.89 24.10 0.75
C LEU A 24 -0.76 23.13 0.38
N ILE A 25 -1.01 22.16 -0.51
CA ILE A 25 0.01 21.25 -1.02
C ILE A 25 1.08 22.01 -1.80
N ASP A 26 0.67 22.92 -2.67
CA ASP A 26 1.59 23.73 -3.49
C ASP A 26 2.43 24.69 -2.64
N GLU A 27 1.93 25.13 -1.50
CA GLU A 27 2.65 25.90 -0.49
C GLU A 27 3.65 25.05 0.33
N GLY A 28 3.73 23.76 0.06
CA GLY A 28 4.67 22.82 0.70
C GLY A 28 4.24 22.34 2.08
N ASN A 29 2.95 22.38 2.40
CA ASN A 29 2.44 21.78 3.62
C ASN A 29 2.34 20.25 3.46
N THR A 30 2.65 19.52 4.53
CA THR A 30 2.55 18.07 4.57
C THR A 30 1.09 17.62 4.72
N ILE A 31 0.80 16.40 4.28
CA ILE A 31 -0.56 15.83 4.41
C ILE A 31 -1.01 15.75 5.87
N PRO A 32 -0.22 15.24 6.83
CA PRO A 32 -0.62 15.21 8.23
C PRO A 32 -0.92 16.61 8.81
N PHE A 33 -0.11 17.61 8.45
CA PHE A 33 -0.34 18.97 8.90
C PHE A 33 -1.64 19.55 8.35
N ILE A 34 -1.93 19.36 7.07
CA ILE A 34 -3.17 19.82 6.45
C ILE A 34 -4.37 19.15 7.13
N ALA A 35 -4.34 17.83 7.27
CA ALA A 35 -5.42 17.06 7.88
C ALA A 35 -5.71 17.45 9.32
N ARG A 36 -4.68 17.79 10.10
CA ARG A 36 -4.81 18.11 11.51
C ARG A 36 -5.07 19.59 11.77
N TYR A 37 -4.33 20.48 11.12
CA TYR A 37 -4.27 21.91 11.48
C TYR A 37 -4.84 22.86 10.42
N ARG A 38 -5.39 22.35 9.31
CA ARG A 38 -6.01 23.15 8.24
C ARG A 38 -7.42 22.68 7.89
N LYS A 39 -8.13 22.12 8.88
CA LYS A 39 -9.49 21.60 8.72
C LYS A 39 -10.49 22.65 8.28
N GLU A 40 -10.38 23.87 8.78
CA GLU A 40 -11.25 24.99 8.40
C GLU A 40 -11.15 25.31 6.90
N ALA A 41 -9.94 25.29 6.36
CA ALA A 41 -9.71 25.57 4.95
C ALA A 41 -10.20 24.46 4.03
N THR A 42 -10.01 23.20 4.43
CA THR A 42 -10.31 22.01 3.62
C THR A 42 -11.67 21.41 3.88
N GLY A 43 -12.42 21.92 4.86
CA GLY A 43 -13.67 21.27 5.30
C GLY A 43 -13.45 19.90 5.90
N ALA A 44 -12.38 19.74 6.68
CA ALA A 44 -11.99 18.53 7.42
C ALA A 44 -11.71 17.29 6.53
N LEU A 45 -11.06 17.47 5.39
CA LEU A 45 -10.54 16.36 4.60
C LEU A 45 -9.52 15.56 5.44
N ASN A 46 -9.69 14.24 5.48
CA ASN A 46 -8.79 13.35 6.21
C ASN A 46 -7.53 12.99 5.42
N ASP A 47 -6.58 12.31 6.06
CA ASP A 47 -5.29 11.93 5.46
C ASP A 47 -5.48 11.09 4.19
N GLU A 48 -6.39 10.12 4.19
CA GLU A 48 -6.66 9.24 3.04
C GLU A 48 -7.15 10.02 1.82
N VAL A 49 -8.13 10.90 2.00
CA VAL A 49 -8.66 11.74 0.92
C VAL A 49 -7.58 12.70 0.41
N LEU A 50 -6.79 13.31 1.29
CA LEU A 50 -5.70 14.21 0.91
C LEU A 50 -4.59 13.49 0.15
N ARG A 51 -4.23 12.27 0.52
CA ARG A 51 -3.25 11.45 -0.22
C ARG A 51 -3.76 11.10 -1.61
N ASN A 52 -4.99 10.62 -1.71
CA ASN A 52 -5.62 10.33 -2.99
C ASN A 52 -5.70 11.57 -3.89
N LEU A 53 -6.03 12.72 -3.32
CA LEU A 53 -6.04 14.02 -4.01
C LEU A 53 -4.64 14.37 -4.53
N SER A 54 -3.62 14.24 -3.72
CA SER A 54 -2.23 14.55 -4.07
C SER A 54 -1.71 13.65 -5.19
N GLU A 55 -1.98 12.35 -5.13
CA GLU A 55 -1.62 11.39 -6.19
C GLU A 55 -2.34 11.73 -7.49
N ARG A 56 -3.64 11.99 -7.42
CA ARG A 56 -4.44 12.33 -8.59
C ARG A 56 -4.01 13.66 -9.23
N LEU A 57 -3.70 14.64 -8.39
CA LEU A 57 -3.15 15.93 -8.83
C LEU A 57 -1.84 15.75 -9.62
N THR A 58 -0.94 14.95 -9.09
CA THR A 58 0.34 14.63 -9.75
C THR A 58 0.13 13.95 -11.11
N TYR A 59 -0.80 12.98 -11.17
CA TYR A 59 -1.14 12.30 -12.41
C TYR A 59 -1.73 13.26 -13.45
N LEU A 60 -2.72 14.07 -13.08
CA LEU A 60 -3.39 14.97 -14.01
C LEU A 60 -2.47 16.10 -14.49
N ARG A 61 -1.60 16.62 -13.64
CA ARG A 61 -0.56 17.57 -14.04
C ARG A 61 0.42 16.94 -15.04
N GLY A 62 0.86 15.73 -14.78
CA GLY A 62 1.69 14.97 -15.72
C GLY A 62 0.99 14.72 -17.07
N LEU A 63 -0.32 14.45 -17.05
CA LEU A 63 -1.11 14.32 -18.27
C LEU A 63 -1.16 15.62 -19.08
N GLU A 64 -1.42 16.75 -18.43
CA GLU A 64 -1.44 18.07 -19.12
C GLU A 64 -0.06 18.45 -19.69
N GLU A 65 1.01 18.24 -18.95
CA GLU A 65 2.39 18.44 -19.43
C GLU A 65 2.70 17.54 -20.64
N ARG A 66 2.24 16.29 -20.59
CA ARG A 66 2.40 15.37 -21.72
C ARG A 66 1.62 15.81 -22.95
N LYS A 67 0.41 16.37 -22.78
CA LYS A 67 -0.37 16.94 -23.90
C LYS A 67 0.39 18.08 -24.58
N GLU A 68 1.00 18.97 -23.82
CA GLU A 68 1.81 20.05 -24.37
C GLU A 68 2.98 19.51 -25.20
N THR A 69 3.69 18.51 -24.67
CA THR A 69 4.80 17.84 -25.38
C THR A 69 4.33 17.19 -26.69
N VAL A 70 3.19 16.51 -26.65
CA VAL A 70 2.60 15.83 -27.83
C VAL A 70 2.17 16.85 -28.87
N LEU A 71 1.48 17.93 -28.47
CA LEU A 71 1.06 18.99 -29.38
C LEU A 71 2.27 19.65 -30.08
N ALA A 72 3.30 19.99 -29.33
CA ALA A 72 4.54 20.56 -29.89
C ALA A 72 5.18 19.65 -30.90
N SER A 73 5.28 18.35 -30.60
CA SER A 73 5.88 17.35 -31.50
C SER A 73 5.09 17.16 -32.81
N ILE A 74 3.75 17.24 -32.76
CA ILE A 74 2.92 17.12 -33.97
C ILE A 74 2.97 18.42 -34.78
N GLU A 75 3.02 19.56 -34.12
CA GLU A 75 3.14 20.88 -34.75
C GLU A 75 4.48 21.03 -35.52
N GLU A 76 5.60 20.60 -34.93
CA GLU A 76 6.90 20.56 -35.60
C GLU A 76 6.90 19.70 -36.88
N GLN A 77 6.04 18.68 -36.94
CA GLN A 77 5.83 17.86 -38.12
C GLN A 77 4.89 18.50 -39.17
N GLY A 78 4.31 19.66 -38.84
CA GLY A 78 3.32 20.32 -39.70
C GLY A 78 2.02 19.54 -39.90
N LYS A 79 1.69 18.65 -38.95
CA LYS A 79 0.54 17.73 -39.06
C LYS A 79 -0.58 18.03 -38.06
N LEU A 80 -0.44 19.05 -37.24
CA LEU A 80 -1.43 19.42 -36.25
C LEU A 80 -2.64 20.09 -36.93
N THR A 81 -3.82 19.48 -36.80
CA THR A 81 -5.09 20.04 -37.22
C THR A 81 -5.88 20.52 -36.00
N ASP A 82 -6.83 21.44 -36.21
CA ASP A 82 -7.69 21.96 -35.12
C ASP A 82 -8.51 20.84 -34.47
N GLU A 83 -8.97 19.87 -35.26
CA GLU A 83 -9.71 18.70 -34.76
C GLU A 83 -8.83 17.79 -33.89
N LEU A 84 -7.62 17.46 -34.36
CA LEU A 84 -6.67 16.66 -33.59
C LEU A 84 -6.26 17.36 -32.29
N LYS A 85 -6.03 18.67 -32.36
CA LYS A 85 -5.73 19.49 -31.18
C LYS A 85 -6.86 19.42 -30.16
N ALA A 86 -8.12 19.55 -30.60
CA ALA A 86 -9.30 19.43 -29.74
C ALA A 86 -9.39 18.03 -29.09
N GLN A 87 -9.14 16.96 -29.84
CA GLN A 87 -9.13 15.60 -29.33
C GLN A 87 -8.03 15.41 -28.28
N ILE A 88 -6.81 15.88 -28.52
CA ILE A 88 -5.69 15.79 -27.57
C ILE A 88 -5.99 16.56 -26.28
N LEU A 89 -6.50 17.78 -26.40
CA LEU A 89 -6.84 18.60 -25.23
C LEU A 89 -7.98 17.99 -24.40
N SER A 90 -8.93 17.29 -25.03
CA SER A 90 -10.04 16.62 -24.36
C SER A 90 -9.69 15.24 -23.78
N ALA A 91 -8.52 14.68 -24.09
CA ALA A 91 -8.12 13.38 -23.58
C ALA A 91 -8.04 13.39 -22.05
N GLU A 92 -8.72 12.45 -21.42
CA GLU A 92 -8.80 12.33 -19.95
C GLU A 92 -7.83 11.30 -19.36
N THR A 93 -7.19 10.51 -20.22
CA THR A 93 -6.24 9.47 -19.81
C THR A 93 -4.97 9.50 -20.65
N MET A 94 -3.89 9.05 -20.06
CA MET A 94 -2.60 8.90 -20.75
C MET A 94 -2.71 7.90 -21.91
N VAL A 95 -3.51 6.85 -21.77
CA VAL A 95 -3.72 5.83 -22.80
C VAL A 95 -4.35 6.44 -24.06
N LEU A 96 -5.42 7.20 -23.89
CA LEU A 96 -6.07 7.88 -25.03
C LEU A 96 -5.14 8.90 -25.69
N LEU A 97 -4.40 9.66 -24.89
CA LEU A 97 -3.41 10.61 -25.41
C LEU A 97 -2.33 9.91 -26.25
N GLU A 98 -1.77 8.82 -25.77
CA GLU A 98 -0.74 8.05 -26.48
C GLU A 98 -1.31 7.37 -27.74
N ASP A 99 -2.57 6.93 -27.75
CA ASP A 99 -3.23 6.42 -28.95
C ASP A 99 -3.40 7.52 -30.01
N LEU A 100 -3.81 8.73 -29.62
CA LEU A 100 -3.91 9.88 -30.53
C LEU A 100 -2.53 10.30 -31.08
N TYR A 101 -1.50 10.21 -30.27
CA TYR A 101 -0.12 10.53 -30.68
C TYR A 101 0.54 9.46 -31.54
N ARG A 102 0.06 8.21 -31.48
CA ARG A 102 0.69 7.04 -32.11
C ARG A 102 1.02 7.20 -33.59
N PRO A 103 0.18 7.76 -34.47
CA PRO A 103 0.48 7.98 -35.88
C PRO A 103 1.66 8.94 -36.10
N TYR A 104 1.92 9.84 -35.15
CA TYR A 104 2.89 10.93 -35.24
C TYR A 104 4.18 10.64 -34.48
N LYS A 105 4.16 9.59 -33.64
CA LYS A 105 5.30 9.19 -32.83
C LYS A 105 6.43 8.68 -33.69
N PRO A 106 7.68 9.17 -33.54
CA PRO A 106 8.82 8.63 -34.26
C PRO A 106 8.92 7.11 -34.07
N LYS A 107 8.83 6.39 -35.15
CA LYS A 107 8.90 4.91 -35.16
C LYS A 107 10.28 4.44 -35.59
N ARG A 108 10.72 3.30 -35.08
CA ARG A 108 11.84 2.55 -35.66
C ARG A 108 11.43 2.08 -37.06
N ARG A 109 12.41 1.71 -37.89
CA ARG A 109 12.17 1.21 -39.23
C ARG A 109 11.21 0.00 -39.21
N THR A 110 9.98 0.20 -39.69
CA THR A 110 8.90 -0.80 -39.74
C THR A 110 8.77 -1.36 -41.16
N ARG A 111 7.98 -2.44 -41.34
CA ARG A 111 7.62 -2.94 -42.68
C ARG A 111 6.97 -1.85 -43.51
N ALA A 112 6.08 -1.06 -42.89
CA ALA A 112 5.40 0.05 -43.57
C ALA A 112 6.37 1.16 -44.01
N THR A 113 7.34 1.54 -43.15
CA THR A 113 8.37 2.53 -43.55
C THR A 113 9.22 2.01 -44.68
N ILE A 114 9.61 0.74 -44.67
CA ILE A 114 10.36 0.12 -45.78
C ILE A 114 9.53 0.14 -47.07
N ALA A 115 8.25 -0.17 -46.98
CA ALA A 115 7.35 -0.13 -48.14
C ALA A 115 7.17 1.29 -48.71
N LYS A 116 7.12 2.31 -47.83
CA LYS A 116 7.10 3.73 -48.24
C LYS A 116 8.38 4.16 -48.94
N GLU A 117 9.56 3.74 -48.41
CA GLU A 117 10.86 3.96 -49.07
C GLU A 117 10.93 3.33 -50.45
N LYS A 118 10.23 2.22 -50.66
CA LYS A 118 10.07 1.55 -51.97
C LYS A 118 9.07 2.24 -52.90
N GLY A 119 8.41 3.31 -52.48
CA GLY A 119 7.45 4.06 -53.29
C GLY A 119 6.06 3.43 -53.41
N LEU A 120 5.67 2.60 -52.42
CA LEU A 120 4.41 1.85 -52.46
C LEU A 120 3.23 2.58 -51.78
N GLU A 121 3.45 3.77 -51.21
CA GLU A 121 2.41 4.54 -50.56
C GLU A 121 1.25 4.94 -51.49
N PRO A 122 1.47 5.33 -52.77
CA PRO A 122 0.39 5.60 -53.71
C PRO A 122 -0.47 4.35 -53.99
N LEU A 123 0.13 3.15 -54.12
CA LEU A 123 -0.61 1.91 -54.27
C LEU A 123 -1.49 1.60 -53.05
N ALA A 124 -0.99 1.81 -51.86
CA ALA A 124 -1.76 1.71 -50.62
C ALA A 124 -2.98 2.67 -50.65
N GLY A 125 -2.79 3.89 -51.13
CA GLY A 125 -3.87 4.86 -51.32
C GLY A 125 -4.93 4.37 -52.31
N VAL A 126 -4.52 3.80 -53.45
CA VAL A 126 -5.43 3.22 -54.45
C VAL A 126 -6.28 2.09 -53.87
N ILE A 127 -5.64 1.18 -53.10
CA ILE A 127 -6.36 0.06 -52.46
C ILE A 127 -7.34 0.60 -51.42
N THR A 128 -6.95 1.59 -50.64
CA THR A 128 -7.79 2.17 -49.58
C THR A 128 -8.99 2.93 -50.16
N LEU A 129 -8.86 3.58 -51.31
CA LEU A 129 -9.96 4.27 -51.98
C LEU A 129 -11.05 3.32 -52.52
N GLN A 130 -10.69 2.05 -52.78
CA GLN A 130 -11.64 1.01 -53.21
C GLN A 130 -12.44 1.39 -54.49
N MET A 131 -11.79 2.07 -55.44
CA MET A 131 -12.44 2.61 -56.65
C MET A 131 -11.91 2.02 -57.95
N ILE A 132 -10.92 1.13 -57.91
CA ILE A 132 -10.31 0.54 -59.11
C ILE A 132 -11.30 -0.39 -59.80
N LYS A 133 -11.23 -0.37 -61.14
CA LYS A 133 -12.08 -1.21 -62.02
C LYS A 133 -11.27 -2.33 -62.65
N THR A 134 -9.95 -2.18 -62.74
CA THR A 134 -9.01 -3.18 -63.26
C THR A 134 -8.59 -4.15 -62.20
N PRO A 135 -8.14 -5.36 -62.55
CA PRO A 135 -7.58 -6.28 -61.55
C PRO A 135 -6.46 -5.64 -60.76
N LEU A 136 -6.44 -5.86 -59.43
CA LEU A 136 -5.46 -5.23 -58.53
C LEU A 136 -4.03 -5.55 -58.92
N ILE A 137 -3.79 -6.77 -59.44
CA ILE A 137 -2.45 -7.20 -59.87
C ILE A 137 -1.94 -6.35 -61.05
N GLU A 138 -2.81 -5.93 -61.95
CA GLU A 138 -2.46 -5.05 -63.06
C GLU A 138 -2.15 -3.64 -62.60
N GLU A 139 -2.88 -3.14 -61.65
CA GLU A 139 -2.60 -1.85 -61.00
C GLU A 139 -1.26 -1.88 -60.26
N ALA A 140 -1.02 -2.94 -59.48
CA ALA A 140 0.21 -3.14 -58.72
C ALA A 140 1.46 -3.28 -59.59
N ALA A 141 1.31 -3.84 -60.81
CA ALA A 141 2.39 -3.95 -61.76
C ALA A 141 3.04 -2.59 -62.13
N LYS A 142 2.29 -1.50 -62.07
CA LYS A 142 2.77 -0.14 -62.29
C LYS A 142 3.78 0.34 -61.26
N TYR A 143 3.84 -0.30 -60.09
CA TYR A 143 4.69 0.05 -58.97
C TYR A 143 5.90 -0.91 -58.83
N VAL A 144 6.08 -1.83 -59.76
CA VAL A 144 7.27 -2.70 -59.82
C VAL A 144 8.50 -1.86 -60.15
N ASP A 145 9.53 -1.93 -59.30
CA ASP A 145 10.77 -1.20 -59.45
C ASP A 145 11.87 -2.03 -58.80
N ALA A 146 12.65 -2.71 -59.63
CA ALA A 146 13.73 -3.58 -59.19
C ALA A 146 14.86 -2.81 -58.45
N GLU A 147 15.08 -1.56 -58.82
CA GLU A 147 16.10 -0.72 -58.13
C GLU A 147 15.73 -0.38 -56.71
N LYS A 148 14.39 -0.28 -56.46
CA LYS A 148 13.83 -0.08 -55.12
C LYS A 148 13.54 -1.39 -54.38
N GLY A 149 13.84 -2.54 -55.01
CA GLY A 149 13.65 -3.85 -54.42
C GLY A 149 12.18 -4.32 -54.44
N VAL A 150 11.43 -3.92 -55.45
CA VAL A 150 10.07 -4.43 -55.77
C VAL A 150 10.15 -5.12 -57.13
N THR A 151 10.24 -6.43 -57.11
CA THR A 151 10.49 -7.23 -58.33
C THR A 151 9.21 -7.77 -58.97
N THR A 152 8.11 -7.93 -58.18
CA THR A 152 6.82 -8.45 -58.67
C THR A 152 5.67 -7.58 -58.22
N ALA A 153 4.49 -7.73 -58.89
CA ALA A 153 3.29 -7.07 -58.51
C ALA A 153 2.74 -7.54 -57.14
N GLU A 154 2.97 -8.82 -56.81
CA GLU A 154 2.63 -9.40 -55.52
C GLU A 154 3.45 -8.76 -54.39
N GLU A 155 4.75 -8.51 -54.59
CA GLU A 155 5.59 -7.78 -53.62
C GLU A 155 5.10 -6.33 -53.45
N ALA A 156 4.65 -5.69 -54.52
CA ALA A 156 4.06 -4.35 -54.42
C ALA A 156 2.77 -4.35 -53.60
N ILE A 157 1.90 -5.33 -53.79
CA ILE A 157 0.66 -5.50 -53.00
C ILE A 157 1.01 -5.77 -51.54
N ALA A 158 1.97 -6.65 -51.25
CA ALA A 158 2.41 -6.95 -49.88
C ALA A 158 2.93 -5.72 -49.16
N GLY A 159 3.76 -4.91 -49.83
CA GLY A 159 4.27 -3.68 -49.24
C GLY A 159 3.18 -2.64 -49.01
N ALA A 160 2.26 -2.45 -49.98
CA ALA A 160 1.09 -1.60 -49.79
C ALA A 160 0.17 -2.08 -48.66
N SER A 161 0.02 -3.39 -48.52
CA SER A 161 -0.72 -4.01 -47.41
C SER A 161 -0.09 -3.73 -46.05
N ASP A 162 1.23 -3.77 -45.95
CA ASP A 162 1.95 -3.41 -44.71
C ASP A 162 1.72 -1.94 -44.31
N ILE A 163 1.64 -1.02 -45.30
CA ILE A 163 1.32 0.40 -45.04
C ILE A 163 -0.11 0.55 -44.51
N ILE A 164 -1.09 -0.13 -45.14
CA ILE A 164 -2.47 -0.08 -44.74
C ILE A 164 -2.68 -0.71 -43.37
N ALA A 165 -2.03 -1.86 -43.08
CA ALA A 165 -2.09 -2.54 -41.79
C ALA A 165 -1.58 -1.65 -40.64
N GLU A 166 -0.46 -0.94 -40.88
CA GLU A 166 0.06 0.01 -39.86
C GLU A 166 -0.93 1.17 -39.66
N SER A 167 -1.51 1.72 -40.72
CA SER A 167 -2.53 2.78 -40.64
C SER A 167 -3.73 2.35 -39.81
N ILE A 168 -4.26 1.13 -40.05
CA ILE A 168 -5.37 0.57 -39.26
C ILE A 168 -4.97 0.44 -37.79
N SER A 169 -3.77 -0.05 -37.54
CA SER A 169 -3.28 -0.24 -36.15
C SER A 169 -3.04 1.06 -35.40
N ASP A 170 -2.83 2.16 -36.09
CA ASP A 170 -2.58 3.48 -35.52
C ASP A 170 -3.87 4.28 -35.26
N GLU A 171 -5.01 3.79 -35.75
CA GLU A 171 -6.28 4.46 -35.59
C GLU A 171 -6.77 4.39 -34.13
N ALA A 172 -6.84 5.53 -33.46
CA ALA A 172 -7.16 5.62 -32.04
C ALA A 172 -8.57 5.09 -31.72
N ASP A 173 -9.57 5.37 -32.58
CA ASP A 173 -10.94 4.93 -32.39
C ASP A 173 -11.06 3.39 -32.47
N TYR A 174 -10.32 2.78 -33.41
CA TYR A 174 -10.30 1.32 -33.52
C TYR A 174 -9.67 0.68 -32.29
N ARG A 175 -8.57 1.22 -31.81
CA ARG A 175 -7.88 0.73 -30.62
C ARG A 175 -8.77 0.84 -29.38
N THR A 176 -9.40 1.99 -29.18
CA THR A 176 -10.33 2.22 -28.06
C THR A 176 -11.48 1.21 -28.10
N HIS A 177 -12.13 1.05 -29.27
CA HIS A 177 -13.24 0.10 -29.40
C HIS A 177 -12.81 -1.35 -29.14
N ILE A 178 -11.68 -1.78 -29.70
CA ILE A 178 -11.15 -3.14 -29.53
C ILE A 178 -10.78 -3.39 -28.07
N ARG A 179 -10.17 -2.43 -27.42
CA ARG A 179 -9.82 -2.50 -25.99
C ARG A 179 -11.08 -2.68 -25.14
N ASP A 180 -12.07 -1.82 -25.34
CA ASP A 180 -13.33 -1.86 -24.58
C ASP A 180 -14.08 -3.19 -24.81
N LEU A 181 -14.12 -3.64 -26.05
CA LEU A 181 -14.75 -4.90 -26.39
C LEU A 181 -14.02 -6.10 -25.76
N THR A 182 -12.69 -6.07 -25.75
CA THR A 182 -11.87 -7.13 -25.14
C THR A 182 -12.01 -7.13 -23.62
N VAL A 183 -12.03 -5.98 -22.96
CA VAL A 183 -12.31 -5.89 -21.53
C VAL A 183 -13.70 -6.43 -21.19
N LYS A 184 -14.70 -6.09 -21.99
CA LYS A 184 -16.11 -6.46 -21.74
C LYS A 184 -16.41 -7.93 -22.00
N LYS A 185 -15.88 -8.50 -23.09
CA LYS A 185 -16.19 -9.86 -23.56
C LYS A 185 -15.03 -10.85 -23.50
N GLY A 186 -13.81 -10.36 -23.33
CA GLY A 186 -12.62 -11.19 -23.28
C GLY A 186 -12.53 -12.03 -22.01
N ARG A 187 -11.70 -13.06 -22.07
CA ARG A 187 -11.48 -14.00 -21.00
C ARG A 187 -9.98 -14.12 -20.72
N MET A 188 -9.63 -14.24 -19.44
CA MET A 188 -8.27 -14.62 -19.06
C MET A 188 -8.22 -16.13 -18.92
N THR A 189 -7.30 -16.74 -19.67
CA THR A 189 -7.05 -18.18 -19.58
C THR A 189 -5.66 -18.42 -19.04
N SER A 190 -5.52 -19.49 -18.26
CA SER A 190 -4.24 -19.98 -17.77
C SER A 190 -4.16 -21.49 -17.91
N THR A 191 -3.07 -21.97 -18.44
CA THR A 191 -2.79 -23.40 -18.61
C THR A 191 -1.44 -23.76 -17.99
N ALA A 192 -1.29 -24.99 -17.54
CA ALA A 192 0.01 -25.49 -17.08
C ALA A 192 1.01 -25.54 -18.24
N LYS A 193 2.23 -25.11 -17.99
CA LYS A 193 3.33 -25.34 -18.93
C LYS A 193 3.70 -26.82 -19.01
N ASP A 194 3.67 -27.50 -17.87
CA ASP A 194 3.83 -28.94 -17.71
C ASP A 194 2.77 -29.45 -16.73
N PRO A 195 1.70 -30.11 -17.20
CA PRO A 195 0.60 -30.56 -16.33
C PRO A 195 0.99 -31.60 -15.28
N GLU A 196 2.09 -32.31 -15.46
CA GLU A 196 2.55 -33.34 -14.54
C GLU A 196 3.37 -32.80 -13.37
N THR A 197 3.74 -31.52 -13.43
CA THR A 197 4.50 -30.86 -12.35
C THR A 197 3.55 -30.39 -11.26
N GLU A 198 3.69 -30.93 -10.05
CA GLU A 198 2.97 -30.43 -8.87
C GLU A 198 3.45 -29.05 -8.47
N SER A 199 2.53 -28.15 -8.19
CA SER A 199 2.85 -26.79 -7.71
C SER A 199 1.69 -26.18 -6.90
N VAL A 200 1.96 -25.05 -6.27
CA VAL A 200 0.93 -24.24 -5.59
C VAL A 200 -0.06 -23.59 -6.57
N TYR A 201 0.19 -23.69 -7.87
CA TYR A 201 -0.61 -23.12 -8.94
C TYR A 201 -1.55 -24.10 -9.62
N GLU A 202 -1.72 -25.31 -9.13
CA GLU A 202 -2.58 -26.34 -9.75
C GLU A 202 -4.00 -25.88 -10.02
N MET A 203 -4.56 -25.02 -9.17
CA MET A 203 -5.89 -24.44 -9.38
C MET A 203 -5.98 -23.51 -10.61
N TYR A 204 -4.84 -23.14 -11.18
CA TYR A 204 -4.74 -22.28 -12.38
C TYR A 204 -4.25 -23.06 -13.62
N TYR A 205 -4.10 -24.38 -13.54
CA TYR A 205 -3.67 -25.22 -14.67
C TYR A 205 -4.73 -25.35 -15.75
N ASP A 206 -5.99 -25.16 -15.41
CA ASP A 206 -7.13 -25.07 -16.33
C ASP A 206 -8.05 -23.96 -15.82
N PHE A 207 -7.65 -22.71 -16.04
CA PHE A 207 -8.33 -21.54 -15.52
C PHE A 207 -8.88 -20.71 -16.66
N ASP A 208 -10.14 -20.31 -16.55
CA ASP A 208 -10.85 -19.50 -17.53
C ASP A 208 -11.91 -18.63 -16.84
N GLU A 209 -11.68 -17.32 -16.83
CA GLU A 209 -12.62 -16.34 -16.27
C GLU A 209 -12.77 -15.10 -17.14
N PRO A 210 -13.98 -14.48 -17.16
CA PRO A 210 -14.18 -13.19 -17.83
C PRO A 210 -13.28 -12.10 -17.27
N VAL A 211 -12.60 -11.35 -18.15
CA VAL A 211 -11.71 -10.23 -17.76
C VAL A 211 -12.42 -9.25 -16.83
N ALA A 212 -13.69 -8.92 -17.13
CA ALA A 212 -14.47 -7.96 -16.34
C ALA A 212 -14.81 -8.41 -14.91
N LYS A 213 -14.61 -9.70 -14.57
CA LYS A 213 -14.95 -10.28 -13.27
C LYS A 213 -13.73 -10.78 -12.47
N LEU A 214 -12.54 -10.61 -13.00
CA LEU A 214 -11.31 -11.08 -12.36
C LEU A 214 -11.07 -10.41 -11.02
N ALA A 215 -10.87 -11.23 -9.99
CA ALA A 215 -10.44 -10.75 -8.68
C ALA A 215 -8.92 -10.47 -8.66
N GLY A 216 -8.51 -9.40 -7.98
CA GLY A 216 -7.12 -8.95 -7.94
C GLY A 216 -6.12 -10.02 -7.46
N HIS A 217 -6.48 -10.78 -6.42
CA HIS A 217 -5.61 -11.86 -5.92
C HIS A 217 -5.35 -12.97 -6.95
N ARG A 218 -6.32 -13.25 -7.85
CA ARG A 218 -6.14 -14.22 -8.93
C ARG A 218 -5.19 -13.70 -10.00
N ILE A 219 -5.29 -12.42 -10.33
CA ILE A 219 -4.38 -11.74 -11.27
C ILE A 219 -2.95 -11.82 -10.75
N LEU A 220 -2.72 -11.51 -9.47
CA LEU A 220 -1.40 -11.59 -8.86
C LEU A 220 -0.86 -13.02 -8.79
N ALA A 221 -1.74 -14.00 -8.51
CA ALA A 221 -1.38 -15.41 -8.47
C ALA A 221 -0.94 -15.94 -9.84
N VAL A 222 -1.71 -15.69 -10.90
CA VAL A 222 -1.36 -16.14 -12.26
C VAL A 222 -0.12 -15.43 -12.78
N ASN A 223 0.08 -14.14 -12.45
CA ASN A 223 1.29 -13.42 -12.82
C ASN A 223 2.55 -14.03 -12.18
N ARG A 224 2.48 -14.41 -10.89
CA ARG A 224 3.56 -15.11 -10.22
C ARG A 224 3.81 -16.49 -10.84
N GLY A 225 2.77 -17.27 -11.08
CA GLY A 225 2.88 -18.59 -11.71
C GLY A 225 3.49 -18.54 -13.11
N GLU A 226 3.18 -17.49 -13.89
CA GLU A 226 3.79 -17.24 -15.20
C GLU A 226 5.27 -16.84 -15.07
N LYS A 227 5.61 -15.95 -14.13
CA LYS A 227 6.98 -15.52 -13.83
C LYS A 227 7.86 -16.69 -13.38
N GLU A 228 7.31 -17.60 -12.58
CA GLU A 228 7.96 -18.82 -12.11
C GLU A 228 7.93 -19.96 -13.14
N LYS A 229 7.34 -19.73 -14.32
CA LYS A 229 7.28 -20.64 -15.46
C LYS A 229 6.42 -21.90 -15.25
N PHE A 230 5.48 -21.88 -14.33
CA PHE A 230 4.48 -22.93 -14.17
C PHE A 230 3.28 -22.73 -15.09
N LEU A 231 2.92 -21.49 -15.37
CA LEU A 231 1.72 -21.13 -16.11
C LEU A 231 2.03 -20.45 -17.46
N ILE A 232 1.10 -20.62 -18.40
CA ILE A 232 0.98 -19.83 -19.64
C ILE A 232 -0.33 -19.07 -19.54
N VAL A 233 -0.27 -17.74 -19.52
CA VAL A 233 -1.42 -16.86 -19.31
C VAL A 233 -1.71 -16.03 -20.55
N LYS A 234 -2.98 -15.98 -20.98
CA LYS A 234 -3.42 -15.24 -22.16
C LYS A 234 -4.71 -14.48 -21.89
N ILE A 235 -4.93 -13.42 -22.66
CA ILE A 235 -6.24 -12.78 -22.80
C ILE A 235 -6.83 -13.23 -24.13
N GLU A 236 -7.89 -13.99 -24.08
CA GLU A 236 -8.64 -14.40 -25.26
C GLU A 236 -9.70 -13.35 -25.60
N ALA A 237 -9.45 -12.61 -26.66
CA ALA A 237 -10.33 -11.56 -27.15
C ALA A 237 -11.48 -12.15 -28.00
N PRO A 238 -12.62 -11.46 -28.13
CA PRO A 238 -13.69 -11.83 -29.05
C PRO A 238 -13.30 -11.53 -30.52
N GLN A 239 -12.40 -12.33 -31.07
CA GLN A 239 -11.72 -12.08 -32.35
C GLN A 239 -12.69 -11.90 -33.52
N GLU A 240 -13.72 -12.72 -33.58
CA GLU A 240 -14.71 -12.62 -34.68
C GLU A 240 -15.47 -11.28 -34.66
N ASP A 241 -15.87 -10.82 -33.47
CA ASP A 241 -16.56 -9.54 -33.33
C ASP A 241 -15.64 -8.38 -33.71
N ILE A 242 -14.37 -8.47 -33.34
CA ILE A 242 -13.33 -7.45 -33.61
C ILE A 242 -13.06 -7.38 -35.11
N LEU A 243 -12.82 -8.52 -35.76
CA LEU A 243 -12.58 -8.57 -37.23
C LEU A 243 -13.76 -8.05 -37.99
N ARG A 244 -14.98 -8.44 -37.63
CA ARG A 244 -16.23 -7.93 -38.24
C ARG A 244 -16.36 -6.41 -38.10
N TYR A 245 -16.00 -5.86 -36.92
CA TYR A 245 -15.99 -4.42 -36.70
C TYR A 245 -14.97 -3.72 -37.60
N LEU A 246 -13.72 -4.21 -37.65
CA LEU A 246 -12.67 -3.63 -38.47
C LEU A 246 -13.01 -3.72 -39.99
N GLU A 247 -13.48 -4.87 -40.45
CA GLU A 247 -13.90 -5.03 -41.83
C GLU A 247 -14.98 -4.01 -42.22
N LYS A 248 -15.99 -3.82 -41.37
CA LYS A 248 -17.04 -2.82 -41.58
C LYS A 248 -16.52 -1.39 -41.65
N LYS A 249 -15.44 -1.09 -40.91
CA LYS A 249 -14.83 0.25 -40.91
C LYS A 249 -13.88 0.47 -42.09
N VAL A 250 -13.16 -0.56 -42.49
CA VAL A 250 -12.11 -0.48 -43.52
C VAL A 250 -12.70 -0.71 -44.91
N ILE A 251 -13.61 -1.69 -45.09
CA ILE A 251 -14.23 -2.02 -46.36
C ILE A 251 -15.55 -1.23 -46.47
N VAL A 252 -15.44 0.00 -46.96
CA VAL A 252 -16.56 0.93 -47.06
C VAL A 252 -17.29 0.85 -48.43
N ARG A 253 -16.67 0.16 -49.39
CA ARG A 253 -17.25 -0.05 -50.75
C ARG A 253 -17.13 -1.54 -51.11
N ASP A 254 -18.17 -2.08 -51.69
CA ASP A 254 -18.11 -3.45 -52.22
C ASP A 254 -17.38 -3.45 -53.56
N ASN A 255 -16.08 -3.68 -53.53
CA ASN A 255 -15.23 -3.75 -54.72
C ASN A 255 -14.51 -5.10 -54.75
N PRO A 256 -14.86 -6.00 -55.70
CA PRO A 256 -14.25 -7.31 -55.85
C PRO A 256 -12.72 -7.29 -56.02
N GLN A 257 -12.16 -6.18 -56.52
CA GLN A 257 -10.74 -6.06 -56.79
C GLN A 257 -9.92 -5.80 -55.52
N THR A 258 -10.55 -5.27 -54.45
CA THR A 258 -9.88 -4.86 -53.23
C THR A 258 -10.35 -5.59 -51.97
N ASN A 259 -11.56 -6.16 -52.00
CA ASN A 259 -12.18 -6.75 -50.82
C ASN A 259 -11.36 -7.86 -50.16
N GLU A 260 -10.81 -8.78 -50.95
CA GLU A 260 -10.04 -9.91 -50.45
C GLU A 260 -8.75 -9.42 -49.76
N VAL A 261 -7.98 -8.56 -50.44
CA VAL A 261 -6.76 -7.99 -49.93
C VAL A 261 -7.05 -7.18 -48.65
N LEU A 262 -8.10 -6.39 -48.59
CA LEU A 262 -8.46 -5.61 -47.41
C LEU A 262 -8.86 -6.48 -46.22
N ARG A 263 -9.54 -7.63 -46.43
CA ARG A 263 -9.83 -8.60 -45.38
C ARG A 263 -8.53 -9.19 -44.80
N ASP A 264 -7.59 -9.57 -45.67
CA ASP A 264 -6.29 -10.09 -45.25
C ASP A 264 -5.49 -9.02 -44.50
N VAL A 265 -5.51 -7.77 -44.96
CA VAL A 265 -4.87 -6.62 -44.30
C VAL A 265 -5.49 -6.35 -42.93
N VAL A 266 -6.82 -6.39 -42.78
CA VAL A 266 -7.51 -6.23 -41.52
C VAL A 266 -7.08 -7.33 -40.52
N ARG A 267 -7.03 -8.58 -40.98
CA ARG A 267 -6.58 -9.70 -40.14
C ARG A 267 -5.14 -9.56 -39.75
N ASP A 268 -4.22 -9.22 -40.66
CA ASP A 268 -2.82 -8.99 -40.36
C ASP A 268 -2.63 -7.81 -39.40
N ALA A 269 -3.33 -6.70 -39.61
CA ALA A 269 -3.28 -5.55 -38.69
C ALA A 269 -3.69 -5.93 -37.26
N TYR A 270 -4.78 -6.72 -37.16
CA TYR A 270 -5.24 -7.18 -35.84
C TYR A 270 -4.27 -8.18 -35.22
N ASP A 271 -3.97 -9.29 -35.89
CA ASP A 271 -3.19 -10.39 -35.31
C ASP A 271 -1.74 -9.99 -34.98
N ARG A 272 -1.11 -9.19 -35.84
CA ARG A 272 0.31 -8.82 -35.73
C ARG A 272 0.54 -7.54 -34.94
N LEU A 273 -0.30 -6.53 -35.09
CA LEU A 273 -0.05 -5.18 -34.57
C LEU A 273 -0.96 -4.79 -33.40
N ILE A 274 -2.27 -5.07 -33.48
CA ILE A 274 -3.25 -4.61 -32.48
C ILE A 274 -3.36 -5.59 -31.33
N ALA A 275 -3.66 -6.86 -31.60
CA ALA A 275 -3.95 -7.86 -30.56
C ALA A 275 -2.82 -8.01 -29.53
N PRO A 276 -1.54 -8.16 -29.91
CA PRO A 276 -0.47 -8.29 -28.93
C PRO A 276 -0.25 -7.03 -28.09
N ALA A 277 -0.54 -5.85 -28.67
CA ALA A 277 -0.41 -4.59 -27.96
C ALA A 277 -1.55 -4.39 -26.95
N ILE A 278 -2.78 -4.65 -27.36
CA ILE A 278 -3.97 -4.54 -26.50
C ILE A 278 -3.92 -5.59 -25.38
N GLU A 279 -3.50 -6.82 -25.67
CA GLU A 279 -3.34 -7.85 -24.65
C GLU A 279 -2.34 -7.41 -23.55
N ARG A 280 -1.16 -6.94 -23.95
CA ARG A 280 -0.15 -6.43 -22.98
C ARG A 280 -0.70 -5.27 -22.17
N GLU A 281 -1.42 -4.36 -22.79
CA GLU A 281 -2.02 -3.21 -22.14
C GLU A 281 -3.09 -3.65 -21.12
N ILE A 282 -4.00 -4.52 -21.50
CA ILE A 282 -5.04 -5.05 -20.60
C ILE A 282 -4.39 -5.79 -19.44
N ARG A 283 -3.39 -6.64 -19.69
CA ARG A 283 -2.67 -7.33 -18.63
C ARG A 283 -1.96 -6.38 -17.68
N SER A 284 -1.34 -5.32 -18.22
CA SER A 284 -0.71 -4.26 -17.41
C SER A 284 -1.73 -3.53 -16.54
N ASN A 285 -2.87 -3.14 -17.11
CA ASN A 285 -3.93 -2.44 -16.39
C ASN A 285 -4.57 -3.31 -15.29
N LEU A 286 -4.81 -4.59 -15.59
CA LEU A 286 -5.31 -5.55 -14.60
C LEU A 286 -4.32 -5.74 -13.45
N THR A 287 -3.04 -5.84 -13.76
CA THR A 287 -1.97 -5.98 -12.75
C THR A 287 -1.89 -4.73 -11.88
N GLU A 288 -1.87 -3.54 -12.49
CA GLU A 288 -1.84 -2.28 -11.75
C GLU A 288 -3.06 -2.12 -10.83
N SER A 289 -4.25 -2.41 -11.32
CA SER A 289 -5.48 -2.37 -10.52
C SER A 289 -5.46 -3.39 -9.38
N ALA A 290 -4.95 -4.59 -9.63
CA ALA A 290 -4.79 -5.63 -8.60
C ALA A 290 -3.77 -5.23 -7.53
N GLU A 291 -2.64 -4.65 -7.94
CA GLU A 291 -1.62 -4.13 -7.04
C GLU A 291 -2.17 -2.99 -6.17
N ASP A 292 -2.91 -2.05 -6.75
CA ASP A 292 -3.54 -0.94 -6.02
C ASP A 292 -4.53 -1.41 -4.97
N GLY A 293 -5.34 -2.41 -5.32
CA GLY A 293 -6.25 -3.05 -4.38
C GLY A 293 -5.50 -3.72 -3.22
N ALA A 294 -4.46 -4.49 -3.54
CA ALA A 294 -3.64 -5.18 -2.55
C ALA A 294 -2.86 -4.20 -1.65
N ILE A 295 -2.27 -3.15 -2.22
CA ILE A 295 -1.53 -2.13 -1.46
C ILE A 295 -2.45 -1.42 -0.45
N ARG A 296 -3.70 -1.14 -0.81
CA ARG A 296 -4.68 -0.58 0.14
C ARG A 296 -4.94 -1.50 1.32
N VAL A 297 -5.09 -2.81 1.05
CA VAL A 297 -5.25 -3.81 2.12
C VAL A 297 -4.00 -3.88 2.99
N PHE A 298 -2.81 -3.89 2.39
CA PHE A 298 -1.54 -3.90 3.12
C PHE A 298 -1.37 -2.65 3.98
N GLY A 299 -1.78 -1.49 3.46
CA GLY A 299 -1.79 -0.24 4.23
C GLY A 299 -2.67 -0.34 5.48
N LYS A 300 -3.88 -0.88 5.35
CA LYS A 300 -4.78 -1.10 6.50
C LYS A 300 -4.21 -2.10 7.50
N ASN A 301 -3.66 -3.21 7.03
CA ASN A 301 -3.01 -4.19 7.89
C ASN A 301 -1.82 -3.59 8.65
N LEU A 302 -1.01 -2.80 7.96
CA LEU A 302 0.13 -2.10 8.59
C LEU A 302 -0.33 -1.08 9.62
N GLU A 303 -1.36 -0.27 9.30
CA GLU A 303 -1.95 0.69 10.24
C GLU A 303 -2.38 -0.02 11.53
N GLN A 304 -3.08 -1.15 11.42
CA GLN A 304 -3.54 -1.92 12.58
C GLN A 304 -2.38 -2.46 13.42
N LEU A 305 -1.31 -2.93 12.78
CA LEU A 305 -0.11 -3.37 13.49
C LEU A 305 0.57 -2.23 14.25
N LEU A 306 0.73 -1.08 13.61
CA LEU A 306 1.38 0.10 14.19
C LEU A 306 0.56 0.73 15.30
N MET A 307 -0.77 0.67 15.19
CA MET A 307 -1.71 1.25 16.14
C MET A 307 -2.10 0.30 17.27
N GLN A 308 -1.48 -0.86 17.40
CA GLN A 308 -1.70 -1.73 18.54
C GLN A 308 -1.29 -1.04 19.85
N PRO A 309 -2.08 -1.22 20.93
CA PRO A 309 -1.76 -0.64 22.23
C PRO A 309 -0.39 -1.10 22.74
N PRO A 310 0.46 -0.20 23.21
CA PRO A 310 1.71 -0.56 23.85
C PRO A 310 1.46 -1.27 25.19
N ILE A 311 2.30 -2.24 25.54
CA ILE A 311 2.29 -2.87 26.84
C ILE A 311 3.39 -2.25 27.71
N ALA A 312 3.05 -1.16 28.37
CA ALA A 312 3.98 -0.40 29.19
C ALA A 312 4.15 -0.97 30.60
N GLY A 313 5.24 -0.59 31.26
CA GLY A 313 5.47 -0.83 32.70
C GLY A 313 5.89 -2.25 33.07
N GLN A 314 6.20 -3.12 32.12
CA GLN A 314 6.61 -4.50 32.38
C GLN A 314 8.05 -4.76 31.96
N VAL A 315 8.70 -5.69 32.68
CA VAL A 315 9.96 -6.30 32.26
C VAL A 315 9.64 -7.45 31.32
N VAL A 316 10.14 -7.39 30.10
CA VAL A 316 9.82 -8.33 29.03
C VAL A 316 11.05 -9.16 28.67
N LEU A 317 10.86 -10.48 28.57
CA LEU A 317 11.84 -11.38 27.97
C LEU A 317 11.53 -11.55 26.48
N GLY A 318 12.36 -10.99 25.62
CA GLY A 318 12.34 -11.26 24.18
C GLY A 318 12.98 -12.61 23.89
N TRP A 319 12.30 -13.40 23.04
CA TRP A 319 12.73 -14.75 22.67
C TRP A 319 12.71 -14.88 21.15
N ASP A 320 13.88 -14.97 20.56
CA ASP A 320 14.07 -15.27 19.15
C ASP A 320 14.34 -16.77 18.99
N PRO A 321 13.34 -17.56 18.54
CA PRO A 321 13.42 -19.01 18.50
C PRO A 321 14.31 -19.51 17.36
N ALA A 322 15.09 -20.55 17.61
CA ALA A 322 15.90 -21.21 16.60
C ALA A 322 16.19 -22.66 16.99
N PHE A 323 16.51 -23.49 16.00
CA PHE A 323 16.95 -24.87 16.24
C PHE A 323 18.45 -24.93 16.56
N ARG A 324 19.27 -25.12 15.55
CA ARG A 324 20.71 -25.42 15.69
C ARG A 324 21.51 -24.33 16.41
N THR A 325 21.23 -23.09 16.13
CA THR A 325 22.01 -21.94 16.66
C THR A 325 21.59 -21.54 18.07
N GLY A 326 20.60 -22.19 18.65
CA GLY A 326 20.03 -21.86 19.96
C GLY A 326 19.09 -20.67 19.93
N CYS A 327 18.16 -20.64 20.88
CA CYS A 327 17.22 -19.54 21.09
C CYS A 327 17.92 -18.37 21.77
N LYS A 328 17.83 -17.16 21.21
CA LYS A 328 18.42 -15.95 21.76
C LYS A 328 17.40 -15.27 22.65
N LEU A 329 17.84 -14.86 23.81
CA LEU A 329 17.03 -14.20 24.82
C LEU A 329 17.59 -12.81 25.13
N ALA A 330 16.70 -11.85 25.33
CA ALA A 330 17.03 -10.52 25.83
C ALA A 330 16.02 -10.09 26.89
N VAL A 331 16.51 -9.66 28.04
CA VAL A 331 15.69 -9.07 29.11
C VAL A 331 15.68 -7.57 28.91
N VAL A 332 14.50 -6.98 28.79
CA VAL A 332 14.31 -5.56 28.54
C VAL A 332 13.45 -4.96 29.64
N ASP A 333 13.94 -3.86 30.24
CA ASP A 333 13.20 -3.15 31.27
C ASP A 333 12.03 -2.34 30.74
N PRO A 334 11.16 -1.77 31.58
CA PRO A 334 10.00 -0.98 31.12
C PRO A 334 10.34 0.23 30.24
N THR A 335 11.61 0.69 30.24
CA THR A 335 12.05 1.83 29.41
C THR A 335 12.60 1.40 28.05
N GLY A 336 12.66 0.09 27.78
CA GLY A 336 13.23 -0.45 26.54
C GLY A 336 14.75 -0.72 26.62
N LYS A 337 15.37 -0.53 27.80
CA LYS A 337 16.79 -0.82 28.01
C LYS A 337 17.04 -2.31 28.15
N VAL A 338 18.00 -2.84 27.42
CA VAL A 338 18.42 -4.23 27.55
C VAL A 338 19.25 -4.40 28.83
N LEU A 339 18.79 -5.30 29.72
CA LEU A 339 19.43 -5.59 31.02
C LEU A 339 20.37 -6.80 30.93
N ASP A 340 20.00 -7.80 30.13
CA ASP A 340 20.75 -9.05 29.97
C ASP A 340 20.44 -9.73 28.66
N THR A 341 21.39 -10.51 28.15
CA THR A 341 21.20 -11.37 26.96
C THR A 341 21.83 -12.73 27.23
N THR A 342 21.23 -13.79 26.70
CA THR A 342 21.77 -15.15 26.77
C THR A 342 21.27 -16.01 25.61
N VAL A 343 21.86 -17.18 25.49
CA VAL A 343 21.44 -18.19 24.51
C VAL A 343 21.11 -19.47 25.24
N ILE A 344 19.98 -20.09 24.91
CA ILE A 344 19.56 -21.37 25.42
C ILE A 344 19.36 -22.36 24.28
N TYR A 345 19.47 -23.66 24.56
CA TYR A 345 19.41 -24.72 23.57
C TYR A 345 18.32 -25.74 23.88
N PRO A 346 17.05 -25.32 24.06
CA PRO A 346 15.96 -26.23 24.44
C PRO A 346 15.42 -27.07 23.29
N THR A 347 15.73 -26.70 22.06
CA THR A 347 15.21 -27.28 20.81
C THR A 347 16.23 -28.22 20.16
N ALA A 348 15.76 -29.00 19.16
CA ALA A 348 16.65 -29.88 18.40
C ALA A 348 17.79 -29.09 17.72
N PRO A 349 19.00 -29.68 17.56
CA PRO A 349 19.38 -31.06 17.94
C PRO A 349 19.82 -31.22 19.38
N GLN A 350 20.07 -30.10 20.13
CA GLN A 350 20.67 -30.18 21.47
C GLN A 350 19.68 -30.64 22.53
N ASN A 351 18.41 -30.26 22.45
CA ASN A 351 17.33 -30.66 23.39
C ASN A 351 17.66 -30.50 24.87
N LYS A 352 18.41 -29.43 25.24
CA LYS A 352 18.83 -29.16 26.63
C LYS A 352 17.73 -28.42 27.40
N VAL A 353 16.57 -29.06 27.52
CA VAL A 353 15.37 -28.45 28.12
C VAL A 353 15.56 -28.11 29.59
N ALA A 354 16.15 -29.01 30.38
CA ALA A 354 16.36 -28.78 31.83
C ALA A 354 17.32 -27.63 32.10
N GLU A 355 18.42 -27.53 31.34
CA GLU A 355 19.37 -26.41 31.45
C GLU A 355 18.70 -25.09 31.04
N ALA A 356 17.93 -25.09 29.96
CA ALA A 356 17.19 -23.92 29.48
C ALA A 356 16.18 -23.42 30.53
N LYS A 357 15.40 -24.33 31.12
CA LYS A 357 14.45 -23.98 32.19
C LYS A 357 15.14 -23.40 33.42
N ALA A 358 16.32 -23.92 33.81
CA ALA A 358 17.10 -23.42 34.91
C ALA A 358 17.56 -21.97 34.65
N VAL A 359 18.06 -21.67 33.46
CA VAL A 359 18.45 -20.32 33.03
C VAL A 359 17.24 -19.39 33.05
N LEU A 360 16.12 -19.79 32.51
CA LEU A 360 14.88 -19.00 32.46
C LEU A 360 14.36 -18.68 33.87
N LYS A 361 14.30 -19.66 34.77
CA LYS A 361 13.89 -19.46 36.16
C LYS A 361 14.79 -18.42 36.86
N LYS A 362 16.10 -18.51 36.63
CA LYS A 362 17.09 -17.57 37.21
C LYS A 362 16.87 -16.14 36.66
N LEU A 363 16.65 -15.99 35.36
CA LEU A 363 16.38 -14.68 34.74
C LEU A 363 15.07 -14.08 35.24
N ILE A 364 14.00 -14.88 35.30
CA ILE A 364 12.69 -14.43 35.78
C ILE A 364 12.79 -13.95 37.24
N ALA A 365 13.44 -14.69 38.10
CA ALA A 365 13.62 -14.31 39.48
C ALA A 365 14.51 -13.07 39.66
N LYS A 366 15.62 -12.98 38.92
CA LYS A 366 16.59 -11.88 39.02
C LYS A 366 16.01 -10.54 38.54
N TYR A 367 15.28 -10.54 37.44
CA TYR A 367 14.79 -9.31 36.79
C TYR A 367 13.29 -9.07 36.97
N HIS A 368 12.60 -9.93 37.71
CA HIS A 368 11.14 -9.85 37.90
C HIS A 368 10.36 -9.82 36.58
N ILE A 369 10.73 -10.69 35.65
CA ILE A 369 10.09 -10.81 34.34
C ILE A 369 8.64 -11.23 34.53
N THR A 370 7.71 -10.50 33.91
CA THR A 370 6.26 -10.77 33.97
C THR A 370 5.68 -11.20 32.64
N LEU A 371 6.42 -10.98 31.55
CA LEU A 371 5.94 -11.21 30.19
C LEU A 371 7.04 -11.74 29.28
N ILE A 372 6.70 -12.76 28.48
CA ILE A 372 7.58 -13.33 27.46
C ILE A 372 7.04 -12.99 26.09
N SER A 373 7.87 -12.40 25.25
CA SER A 373 7.59 -12.08 23.86
C SER A 373 8.30 -13.08 22.94
N LEU A 374 7.56 -14.07 22.43
CA LEU A 374 8.09 -15.13 21.59
C LEU A 374 7.90 -14.79 20.10
N GLY A 375 8.98 -14.80 19.33
CA GLY A 375 8.90 -14.66 17.86
C GLY A 375 8.19 -15.85 17.22
N ASN A 376 7.47 -15.61 16.12
CA ASN A 376 6.67 -16.62 15.43
C ASN A 376 7.43 -17.37 14.31
N GLY A 377 8.76 -17.29 14.29
CA GLY A 377 9.57 -17.92 13.25
C GLY A 377 9.90 -19.38 13.49
N THR A 378 11.04 -19.81 12.93
CA THR A 378 11.52 -21.19 13.04
C THR A 378 11.67 -21.61 14.50
N ALA A 379 11.21 -22.80 14.86
CA ALA A 379 11.21 -23.35 16.24
C ALA A 379 10.29 -22.61 17.25
N SER A 380 9.39 -21.77 16.78
CA SER A 380 8.44 -21.05 17.65
C SER A 380 7.53 -22.02 18.41
N ARG A 381 7.03 -23.06 17.73
CA ARG A 381 6.15 -24.06 18.32
C ARG A 381 6.82 -24.82 19.45
N GLU A 382 8.02 -25.31 19.23
CA GLU A 382 8.81 -26.05 20.19
C GLU A 382 9.16 -25.15 21.40
N SER A 383 9.50 -23.90 21.12
CA SER A 383 9.77 -22.89 22.15
C SER A 383 8.53 -22.58 22.98
N GLU A 384 7.36 -22.45 22.34
CA GLU A 384 6.08 -22.20 23.03
C GLU A 384 5.74 -23.33 24.00
N GLN A 385 5.92 -24.58 23.61
CA GLN A 385 5.68 -25.74 24.49
C GLN A 385 6.58 -25.69 25.71
N ILE A 386 7.84 -25.33 25.53
CA ILE A 386 8.79 -25.20 26.66
C ILE A 386 8.38 -24.06 27.59
N ILE A 387 7.93 -22.92 27.05
CA ILE A 387 7.40 -21.81 27.84
C ILE A 387 6.21 -22.28 28.68
N VAL A 388 5.24 -22.93 28.08
CA VAL A 388 4.03 -23.41 28.79
C VAL A 388 4.37 -24.37 29.91
N ASP A 389 5.27 -25.32 29.67
CA ASP A 389 5.72 -26.26 30.71
C ASP A 389 6.49 -25.53 31.82
N LEU A 390 7.30 -24.53 31.47
CA LEU A 390 7.99 -23.68 32.45
C LEU A 390 6.99 -22.90 33.31
N LEU A 391 5.95 -22.31 32.70
CA LEU A 391 4.96 -21.49 33.45
C LEU A 391 4.25 -22.28 34.54
N LYS A 392 4.03 -23.58 34.34
CA LYS A 392 3.44 -24.49 35.35
C LYS A 392 4.35 -24.70 36.55
N GLU A 393 5.66 -24.55 36.38
CA GLU A 393 6.68 -24.78 37.42
C GLU A 393 7.05 -23.50 38.18
N LEU A 394 6.59 -22.33 37.74
CA LEU A 394 6.96 -21.04 38.32
C LEU A 394 6.09 -20.69 39.54
N PRO A 395 6.72 -20.15 40.64
CA PRO A 395 5.96 -19.67 41.79
C PRO A 395 5.31 -18.30 41.58
N VAL A 396 5.61 -17.64 40.46
CA VAL A 396 5.12 -16.29 40.10
C VAL A 396 4.33 -16.37 38.81
N LYS A 397 3.38 -15.46 38.66
CA LYS A 397 2.58 -15.36 37.42
C LYS A 397 3.40 -14.71 36.33
N VAL A 398 3.70 -15.43 35.27
CA VAL A 398 4.28 -14.96 34.02
C VAL A 398 3.34 -15.33 32.88
N GLN A 399 3.18 -14.42 31.95
CA GLN A 399 2.37 -14.63 30.74
C GLN A 399 3.26 -14.58 29.51
N TYR A 400 2.78 -15.04 28.39
CA TYR A 400 3.50 -14.93 27.13
C TYR A 400 2.57 -14.52 25.99
N ILE A 401 3.16 -14.03 24.93
CA ILE A 401 2.49 -13.75 23.67
C ILE A 401 3.43 -14.09 22.51
N ILE A 402 2.85 -14.56 21.42
CA ILE A 402 3.59 -14.75 20.16
C ILE A 402 3.52 -13.44 19.38
N VAL A 403 4.68 -12.91 19.02
CA VAL A 403 4.81 -11.69 18.21
C VAL A 403 5.28 -12.02 16.81
N ASN A 404 4.79 -11.25 15.85
CA ASN A 404 5.27 -11.36 14.47
C ASN A 404 6.72 -10.86 14.38
N GLU A 405 7.64 -11.73 13.97
CA GLU A 405 9.06 -11.39 13.80
C GLU A 405 9.38 -10.79 12.42
N ALA A 406 8.36 -10.56 11.56
CA ALA A 406 8.59 -9.99 10.23
C ALA A 406 9.47 -8.74 10.28
N GLY A 407 10.47 -8.71 9.41
CA GLY A 407 11.45 -7.62 9.35
C GLY A 407 12.50 -7.61 10.46
N ALA A 408 12.43 -8.49 11.48
CA ALA A 408 13.42 -8.53 12.56
C ALA A 408 14.83 -8.87 12.06
N SER A 409 14.93 -9.78 11.10
CA SER A 409 16.20 -10.12 10.43
C SER A 409 16.77 -8.93 9.63
N VAL A 410 15.91 -8.15 9.00
CA VAL A 410 16.32 -6.93 8.28
C VAL A 410 16.83 -5.88 9.25
N TYR A 411 16.11 -5.65 10.34
CA TYR A 411 16.54 -4.73 11.40
C TYR A 411 17.86 -5.16 12.02
N SER A 412 17.97 -6.41 12.51
CA SER A 412 19.12 -6.89 13.26
C SER A 412 20.43 -6.86 12.46
N ALA A 413 20.35 -7.02 11.14
CA ALA A 413 21.48 -6.89 10.20
C ALA A 413 21.74 -5.46 9.72
N SER A 414 20.89 -4.50 10.07
CA SER A 414 20.98 -3.12 9.59
C SER A 414 22.11 -2.34 10.26
N LYS A 415 22.54 -1.27 9.58
CA LYS A 415 23.48 -0.28 10.14
C LYS A 415 22.91 0.35 11.42
N LEU A 416 21.62 0.66 11.43
CA LEU A 416 20.93 1.23 12.59
C LEU A 416 21.06 0.32 13.82
N ALA A 417 20.78 -0.97 13.66
CA ALA A 417 20.90 -1.92 14.78
C ALA A 417 22.35 -2.08 15.24
N THR A 418 23.33 -1.97 14.35
CA THR A 418 24.75 -1.97 14.68
C THR A 418 25.15 -0.72 15.47
N GLU A 419 24.63 0.44 15.10
CA GLU A 419 24.85 1.69 15.85
C GLU A 419 24.16 1.66 17.22
N GLU A 420 22.98 1.08 17.31
CA GLU A 420 22.19 0.97 18.56
C GLU A 420 22.82 -0.05 19.53
N PHE A 421 23.32 -1.15 19.01
CA PHE A 421 23.92 -2.25 19.76
C PHE A 421 25.25 -2.72 19.16
N PRO A 422 26.32 -1.93 19.27
CA PRO A 422 27.60 -2.23 18.62
C PRO A 422 28.24 -3.52 19.12
N ASN A 423 27.98 -3.91 20.37
CA ASN A 423 28.57 -5.08 21.03
C ASN A 423 27.66 -6.34 20.95
N PHE A 424 26.49 -6.25 20.34
CA PHE A 424 25.57 -7.38 20.18
C PHE A 424 25.72 -8.03 18.80
N ASP A 425 25.57 -9.33 18.74
CA ASP A 425 25.38 -10.04 17.50
C ASP A 425 23.94 -9.87 16.94
N VAL A 426 23.72 -10.40 15.75
CA VAL A 426 22.42 -10.30 15.05
C VAL A 426 21.29 -10.95 15.87
N GLY A 427 21.58 -12.08 16.54
CA GLY A 427 20.58 -12.78 17.35
C GLY A 427 20.20 -12.03 18.61
N GLN A 428 21.16 -11.42 19.29
CA GLN A 428 20.91 -10.59 20.46
C GLN A 428 20.08 -9.35 20.11
N ARG A 429 20.37 -8.71 18.97
CA ARG A 429 19.60 -7.57 18.46
C ARG A 429 18.16 -7.98 18.12
N SER A 430 17.98 -9.15 17.50
CA SER A 430 16.66 -9.70 17.19
C SER A 430 15.84 -9.96 18.44
N ALA A 431 16.41 -10.62 19.44
CA ALA A 431 15.74 -10.87 20.72
C ALA A 431 15.33 -9.59 21.45
N ALA A 432 16.20 -8.57 21.46
CA ALA A 432 15.87 -7.26 22.01
C ALA A 432 14.71 -6.60 21.26
N SER A 433 14.70 -6.71 19.94
CA SER A 433 13.60 -6.19 19.11
C SER A 433 12.28 -6.89 19.40
N MET A 434 12.29 -8.21 19.63
CA MET A 434 11.06 -8.94 19.98
C MET A 434 10.44 -8.41 21.27
N ALA A 435 11.22 -8.12 22.29
CA ALA A 435 10.73 -7.53 23.54
C ALA A 435 10.19 -6.11 23.34
N ARG A 436 10.92 -5.26 22.62
CA ARG A 436 10.56 -3.86 22.38
C ARG A 436 9.32 -3.70 21.50
N ARG A 437 9.10 -4.61 20.52
CA ARG A 437 7.87 -4.63 19.70
C ARG A 437 6.62 -4.78 20.55
N LEU A 438 6.71 -5.52 21.64
CA LEU A 438 5.60 -5.71 22.54
C LEU A 438 5.38 -4.48 23.43
N GLN A 439 6.47 -3.84 23.86
CA GLN A 439 6.40 -2.65 24.69
C GLN A 439 5.83 -1.45 23.96
N ASP A 440 6.30 -1.18 22.74
CA ASP A 440 5.76 -0.16 21.84
C ASP A 440 5.96 -0.57 20.38
N PRO A 441 4.92 -1.15 19.73
CA PRO A 441 5.01 -1.61 18.36
C PRO A 441 5.40 -0.50 17.36
N LEU A 442 4.82 0.69 17.48
CA LEU A 442 5.09 1.81 16.59
C LEU A 442 6.56 2.26 16.69
N ALA A 443 7.04 2.50 17.90
CA ALA A 443 8.40 2.98 18.13
C ALA A 443 9.48 2.00 17.63
N GLU A 444 9.21 0.70 17.67
CA GLU A 444 10.16 -0.31 17.22
C GLU A 444 10.03 -0.59 15.70
N LEU A 445 8.80 -0.71 15.17
CA LEU A 445 8.58 -1.06 13.77
C LEU A 445 8.98 0.05 12.78
N VAL A 446 9.01 1.31 13.20
CA VAL A 446 9.52 2.42 12.35
C VAL A 446 11.01 2.30 12.01
N LYS A 447 11.76 1.47 12.72
CA LYS A 447 13.17 1.17 12.45
C LYS A 447 13.37 0.27 11.22
N ILE A 448 12.29 -0.33 10.72
CA ILE A 448 12.26 -1.29 9.61
C ILE A 448 11.65 -0.62 8.39
N ASP A 449 12.22 -0.86 7.22
CA ASP A 449 11.56 -0.47 5.97
C ASP A 449 10.15 -1.11 5.91
N PRO A 450 9.08 -0.33 5.77
CA PRO A 450 7.71 -0.86 5.79
C PRO A 450 7.48 -2.00 4.77
N LYS A 451 8.20 -2.01 3.66
CA LYS A 451 8.14 -3.09 2.67
C LYS A 451 8.66 -4.43 3.19
N SER A 452 9.47 -4.42 4.24
CA SER A 452 10.01 -5.62 4.88
C SER A 452 9.12 -6.15 6.00
N ILE A 453 8.06 -5.43 6.37
CA ILE A 453 7.04 -5.90 7.30
C ILE A 453 6.03 -6.72 6.49
N GLY A 454 5.87 -8.00 6.81
CA GLY A 454 4.94 -8.89 6.10
C GLY A 454 3.49 -8.59 6.46
N VAL A 455 2.79 -7.84 5.62
CA VAL A 455 1.38 -7.45 5.81
C VAL A 455 0.44 -7.95 4.72
N GLY A 456 0.96 -8.69 3.73
CA GLY A 456 0.14 -9.26 2.68
C GLY A 456 0.85 -10.23 1.74
N GLN A 457 0.05 -10.99 1.00
CA GLN A 457 0.54 -11.88 -0.04
C GLN A 457 1.01 -11.09 -1.27
N TYR A 458 1.93 -11.66 -2.04
CA TYR A 458 2.49 -11.06 -3.26
C TYR A 458 3.20 -9.70 -3.06
N GLN A 459 3.49 -9.33 -1.82
CA GLN A 459 4.12 -8.04 -1.47
C GLN A 459 5.44 -7.81 -2.22
N HIS A 460 6.24 -8.86 -2.44
CA HIS A 460 7.52 -8.79 -3.15
C HIS A 460 7.40 -8.81 -4.68
N ASP A 461 6.22 -9.11 -5.23
CA ASP A 461 5.99 -9.16 -6.68
C ASP A 461 5.49 -7.83 -7.26
N MET A 462 5.11 -6.90 -6.40
CA MET A 462 4.52 -5.61 -6.79
C MET A 462 5.56 -4.58 -7.18
N ASN A 463 5.07 -3.47 -7.74
CA ASN A 463 5.87 -2.27 -7.93
C ASN A 463 6.39 -1.75 -6.58
N GLN A 464 7.68 -1.98 -6.31
CA GLN A 464 8.32 -1.70 -5.01
C GLN A 464 8.38 -0.21 -4.68
N LYS A 465 8.42 0.67 -5.69
CA LYS A 465 8.39 2.12 -5.48
C LYS A 465 7.01 2.54 -4.97
N LYS A 466 5.94 2.14 -5.67
CA LYS A 466 4.56 2.44 -5.30
C LYS A 466 4.20 1.87 -3.93
N LEU A 467 4.59 0.62 -3.68
CA LEU A 467 4.42 -0.03 -2.38
C LEU A 467 5.13 0.75 -1.26
N GLY A 468 6.40 1.14 -1.48
CA GLY A 468 7.19 1.89 -0.51
C GLY A 468 6.60 3.26 -0.18
N GLU A 469 6.12 3.99 -1.18
CA GLU A 469 5.47 5.28 -1.01
C GLU A 469 4.15 5.14 -0.23
N ALA A 470 3.31 4.17 -0.58
CA ALA A 470 2.04 3.93 0.09
C ALA A 470 2.22 3.50 1.56
N LEU A 471 3.06 2.51 1.82
CA LEU A 471 3.32 2.03 3.19
C LEU A 471 4.06 3.07 4.03
N GLY A 472 4.98 3.84 3.44
CA GLY A 472 5.64 4.97 4.09
C GLY A 472 4.64 6.04 4.53
N GLY A 473 3.64 6.33 3.70
CA GLY A 473 2.53 7.21 4.03
C GLY A 473 1.71 6.72 5.22
N VAL A 474 1.44 5.42 5.30
CA VAL A 474 0.72 4.83 6.46
C VAL A 474 1.52 5.01 7.74
N VAL A 475 2.83 4.76 7.72
CA VAL A 475 3.69 4.98 8.91
C VAL A 475 3.67 6.44 9.33
N GLU A 476 3.81 7.36 8.38
CA GLU A 476 3.74 8.80 8.63
C GLU A 476 2.41 9.21 9.29
N ASP A 477 1.30 8.74 8.76
CA ASP A 477 -0.03 9.01 9.32
C ASP A 477 -0.18 8.48 10.75
N CYS A 478 0.27 7.25 11.01
CA CYS A 478 0.25 6.66 12.35
C CYS A 478 1.10 7.44 13.36
N VAL A 479 2.32 7.79 12.98
CA VAL A 479 3.25 8.53 13.85
C VAL A 479 2.68 9.91 14.23
N ASN A 480 2.16 10.65 13.25
CA ASN A 480 1.59 11.96 13.49
C ASN A 480 0.25 11.90 14.24
N LYS A 481 -0.55 10.86 14.05
CA LYS A 481 -1.80 10.63 14.78
C LYS A 481 -1.55 10.33 16.26
N VAL A 482 -0.54 9.52 16.56
CA VAL A 482 -0.15 9.20 17.94
C VAL A 482 0.54 10.38 18.61
N GLY A 483 1.35 11.13 17.89
CA GLY A 483 2.26 12.15 18.42
C GLY A 483 3.54 11.53 19.01
N VAL A 484 4.57 12.33 19.12
CA VAL A 484 5.91 11.87 19.44
C VAL A 484 6.50 12.66 20.60
N ASP A 485 7.03 11.97 21.62
CA ASP A 485 7.79 12.62 22.69
C ASP A 485 9.14 13.09 22.18
N LEU A 486 9.36 14.41 22.22
CA LEU A 486 10.55 15.05 21.68
C LEU A 486 11.84 14.63 22.42
N ASN A 487 11.73 14.30 23.70
CA ASN A 487 12.88 13.99 24.54
C ASN A 487 13.29 12.52 24.54
N THR A 488 12.42 11.61 24.11
CA THR A 488 12.69 10.17 24.13
C THR A 488 12.74 9.52 22.75
N ALA A 489 12.15 10.16 21.75
CA ALA A 489 12.05 9.59 20.41
C ALA A 489 13.40 9.33 19.74
N SER A 490 13.49 8.19 19.05
CA SER A 490 14.61 7.89 18.16
C SER A 490 14.61 8.76 16.90
N ALA A 491 15.75 8.88 16.24
CA ALA A 491 15.82 9.56 14.95
C ALA A 491 14.91 8.88 13.91
N SER A 492 14.78 7.55 13.93
CA SER A 492 13.91 6.78 13.06
C SER A 492 12.42 7.12 13.24
N LEU A 493 11.99 7.37 14.48
CA LEU A 493 10.63 7.82 14.76
C LEU A 493 10.41 9.27 14.35
N LEU A 494 11.37 10.14 14.66
CA LEU A 494 11.30 11.57 14.34
C LEU A 494 11.23 11.85 12.83
N GLU A 495 11.88 11.04 11.99
CA GLU A 495 11.86 11.26 10.54
C GLU A 495 10.48 11.08 9.89
N TYR A 496 9.53 10.43 10.58
CA TYR A 496 8.13 10.34 10.14
C TYR A 496 7.24 11.47 10.66
N VAL A 497 7.76 12.31 11.53
CA VAL A 497 7.00 13.49 12.00
C VAL A 497 6.91 14.52 10.88
N SER A 498 5.72 15.09 10.70
CA SER A 498 5.44 16.12 9.70
C SER A 498 6.54 17.19 9.64
N GLY A 499 7.10 17.43 8.47
CA GLY A 499 8.12 18.47 8.25
C GLY A 499 9.53 18.13 8.73
N ILE A 500 9.78 16.94 9.28
CA ILE A 500 11.09 16.49 9.73
C ILE A 500 11.72 15.54 8.71
N SER A 501 12.80 15.98 8.08
CA SER A 501 13.62 15.14 7.22
C SER A 501 14.54 14.25 8.05
N LYS A 502 15.13 13.23 7.43
CA LYS A 502 16.14 12.36 8.05
C LYS A 502 17.32 13.14 8.66
N THR A 503 17.75 14.23 7.99
CA THR A 503 18.81 15.11 8.50
C THR A 503 18.34 15.87 9.72
N LEU A 504 17.12 16.43 9.71
CA LEU A 504 16.56 17.15 10.85
C LEU A 504 16.33 16.22 12.04
N ALA A 505 15.87 14.99 11.84
CA ALA A 505 15.71 14.01 12.90
C ALA A 505 17.04 13.74 13.65
N LYS A 506 18.12 13.54 12.89
CA LYS A 506 19.48 13.38 13.47
C LYS A 506 19.95 14.64 14.19
N ASN A 507 19.70 15.82 13.65
CA ASN A 507 20.06 17.10 14.27
C ASN A 507 19.30 17.32 15.58
N ILE A 508 18.03 16.94 15.67
CA ILE A 508 17.23 17.02 16.89
C ILE A 508 17.83 16.12 17.98
N VAL A 509 18.16 14.88 17.63
CA VAL A 509 18.79 13.94 18.59
C VAL A 509 20.14 14.46 19.05
N ALA A 510 21.02 14.88 18.12
CA ALA A 510 22.33 15.44 18.47
C ALA A 510 22.22 16.69 19.36
N TYR A 511 21.31 17.60 19.03
CA TYR A 511 21.07 18.79 19.86
C TYR A 511 20.64 18.45 21.28
N ARG A 512 19.73 17.46 21.42
CA ARG A 512 19.27 16.96 22.71
C ARG A 512 20.39 16.33 23.53
N GLU A 513 21.28 15.58 22.90
CA GLU A 513 22.44 14.97 23.55
C GLU A 513 23.47 16.01 24.04
N GLU A 514 23.69 17.06 23.25
CA GLU A 514 24.65 18.11 23.55
C GLU A 514 24.13 19.14 24.58
N ASN A 515 22.85 19.53 24.47
CA ASN A 515 22.27 20.66 25.21
C ASN A 515 21.27 20.22 26.28
N GLY A 516 21.04 18.90 26.43
CA GLY A 516 20.05 18.37 27.36
C GLY A 516 18.63 18.39 26.80
N ARG A 517 17.70 18.08 27.68
CA ARG A 517 16.27 17.97 27.34
C ARG A 517 15.67 19.26 26.80
N PHE A 518 14.79 19.14 25.84
CA PHE A 518 13.92 20.25 25.43
C PHE A 518 12.92 20.56 26.55
N THR A 519 12.83 21.83 26.93
CA THR A 519 11.89 22.32 27.96
C THR A 519 10.69 23.03 27.34
N SER A 520 10.76 23.36 26.05
CA SER A 520 9.68 23.97 25.26
C SER A 520 9.77 23.59 23.79
N ARG A 521 8.64 23.60 23.10
CA ARG A 521 8.60 23.43 21.62
C ARG A 521 9.41 24.51 20.89
N ALA A 522 9.43 25.73 21.42
CA ALA A 522 10.23 26.83 20.85
C ALA A 522 11.74 26.53 20.81
N GLY A 523 12.24 25.64 21.68
CA GLY A 523 13.61 25.16 21.65
C GLY A 523 14.01 24.46 20.33
N LEU A 524 13.06 23.94 19.58
CA LEU A 524 13.30 23.36 18.25
C LEU A 524 13.91 24.35 17.26
N LEU A 525 13.61 25.63 17.37
CA LEU A 525 14.17 26.68 16.50
C LEU A 525 15.68 26.88 16.67
N LYS A 526 16.26 26.33 17.74
CA LYS A 526 17.71 26.33 17.98
C LYS A 526 18.40 25.12 17.32
N VAL A 527 17.65 24.14 16.83
CA VAL A 527 18.22 22.97 16.17
C VAL A 527 18.77 23.36 14.81
N PRO A 528 20.00 22.95 14.45
CA PRO A 528 20.59 23.29 13.15
C PRO A 528 19.71 22.84 11.97
N LYS A 529 19.51 23.73 11.00
CA LYS A 529 18.70 23.55 9.79
C LYS A 529 17.18 23.44 10.00
N LEU A 530 16.69 23.55 11.24
CA LEU A 530 15.27 23.58 11.53
C LEU A 530 14.77 25.03 11.48
N GLY A 531 14.24 25.42 10.35
CA GLY A 531 13.71 26.79 10.13
C GLY A 531 12.25 26.94 10.53
N PRO A 532 11.68 28.15 10.39
CA PRO A 532 10.30 28.45 10.75
C PRO A 532 9.25 27.55 10.07
N LYS A 533 9.45 27.21 8.80
CA LYS A 533 8.51 26.35 8.06
C LYS A 533 8.50 24.92 8.61
N ALA A 534 9.67 24.33 8.88
CA ALA A 534 9.77 23.01 9.50
C ALA A 534 9.16 23.03 10.91
N TYR A 535 9.41 24.07 11.69
CA TYR A 535 8.81 24.26 13.01
C TYR A 535 7.28 24.30 12.94
N GLU A 536 6.71 25.10 12.03
CA GLU A 536 5.26 25.14 11.80
C GLU A 536 4.68 23.73 11.52
N GLN A 537 5.35 22.98 10.66
CA GLN A 537 4.86 21.64 10.27
C GLN A 537 4.97 20.61 11.38
N CYS A 538 6.00 20.66 12.22
CA CYS A 538 6.29 19.58 13.19
C CYS A 538 5.82 19.88 14.63
N ALA A 539 5.73 21.15 15.04
CA ALA A 539 5.60 21.50 16.44
C ALA A 539 4.39 20.89 17.16
N GLY A 540 3.24 20.84 16.50
CA GLY A 540 2.02 20.28 17.07
C GLY A 540 2.04 18.76 17.27
N PHE A 541 2.90 18.05 16.54
CA PHE A 541 3.05 16.61 16.61
C PHE A 541 4.13 16.16 17.61
N LEU A 542 5.00 17.07 18.02
CA LEU A 542 6.04 16.83 19.01
C LEU A 542 5.58 17.27 20.40
N ARG A 543 5.74 16.42 21.40
CA ARG A 543 5.22 16.63 22.75
C ARG A 543 6.33 16.65 23.78
N ILE A 544 6.13 17.47 24.82
CA ILE A 544 7.04 17.58 25.98
C ILE A 544 6.16 17.49 27.22
N GLY A 545 6.18 16.32 27.88
CA GLY A 545 5.29 16.03 29.01
C GLY A 545 5.54 16.88 30.26
N ASP A 546 6.78 17.26 30.51
CA ASP A 546 7.24 18.00 31.70
C ASP A 546 7.90 19.33 31.32
N GLY A 547 7.45 19.94 30.24
CA GLY A 547 7.93 21.24 29.76
C GLY A 547 7.47 22.42 30.62
N LYS A 548 8.03 23.61 30.30
CA LYS A 548 7.69 24.88 30.97
C LYS A 548 6.25 25.31 30.68
N ASN A 549 5.75 25.01 29.47
CA ASN A 549 4.38 25.29 29.05
C ASN A 549 3.59 23.99 29.02
N PRO A 550 2.54 23.82 29.84
CA PRO A 550 1.69 22.63 29.82
C PRO A 550 1.05 22.31 28.47
N LEU A 551 0.85 23.31 27.61
CA LEU A 551 0.32 23.11 26.26
C LEU A 551 1.28 22.36 25.34
N ASP A 552 2.59 22.36 25.64
CA ASP A 552 3.58 21.60 24.88
C ASP A 552 3.44 20.07 25.04
N ALA A 553 2.67 19.64 26.05
CA ALA A 553 2.30 18.22 26.23
C ALA A 553 1.05 17.81 25.43
N THR A 554 0.37 18.76 24.79
CA THR A 554 -0.89 18.54 24.05
C THR A 554 -0.67 18.52 22.54
N GLY A 555 -1.68 18.12 21.80
CA GLY A 555 -1.73 18.24 20.33
C GLY A 555 -2.14 19.64 19.85
N VAL A 556 -2.28 20.63 20.74
CA VAL A 556 -2.57 22.02 20.36
C VAL A 556 -1.36 22.61 19.66
N HIS A 557 -1.58 23.16 18.46
CA HIS A 557 -0.49 23.82 17.73
C HIS A 557 -0.09 25.14 18.39
N PRO A 558 1.21 25.51 18.42
CA PRO A 558 1.67 26.79 19.01
C PRO A 558 0.96 28.03 18.50
N GLU A 559 0.52 28.06 17.23
CA GLU A 559 -0.26 29.16 16.65
C GLU A 559 -1.60 29.42 17.37
N SER A 560 -2.14 28.39 18.04
CA SER A 560 -3.40 28.45 18.80
C SER A 560 -3.22 28.66 20.30
N TYR A 561 -2.00 28.86 20.79
CA TYR A 561 -1.75 29.02 22.23
C TYR A 561 -2.45 30.23 22.83
N ASP A 562 -2.45 31.36 22.14
CA ASP A 562 -3.10 32.58 22.65
C ASP A 562 -4.62 32.40 22.74
N ALA A 563 -5.23 31.77 21.72
CA ALA A 563 -6.64 31.45 21.74
C ALA A 563 -6.99 30.46 22.88
N THR A 564 -6.13 29.44 23.09
CA THR A 564 -6.29 28.47 24.17
C THR A 564 -6.19 29.09 25.54
N LYS A 565 -5.22 30.01 25.77
CA LYS A 565 -5.08 30.75 27.03
C LYS A 565 -6.29 31.65 27.31
N LYS A 566 -6.81 32.33 26.28
CA LYS A 566 -8.04 33.14 26.39
C LYS A 566 -9.25 32.29 26.75
N LEU A 567 -9.36 31.09 26.14
CA LEU A 567 -10.42 30.13 26.45
C LEU A 567 -10.36 29.68 27.92
N LEU A 568 -9.17 29.26 28.40
CA LEU A 568 -8.96 28.83 29.77
C LEU A 568 -9.34 29.94 30.76
N LYS A 569 -8.83 31.17 30.53
CA LYS A 569 -9.13 32.33 31.38
C LYS A 569 -10.63 32.62 31.44
N ARG A 570 -11.33 32.53 30.31
CA ARG A 570 -12.78 32.76 30.25
C ARG A 570 -13.59 31.73 31.05
N LEU A 571 -13.07 30.51 31.16
CA LEU A 571 -13.72 29.40 31.87
C LEU A 571 -13.16 29.21 33.29
N ASP A 572 -12.42 30.22 33.81
CA ASP A 572 -11.80 30.24 35.13
C ASP A 572 -10.78 29.09 35.36
N TYR A 573 -10.06 28.72 34.31
CA TYR A 573 -8.96 27.77 34.39
C TYR A 573 -7.60 28.44 34.17
N THR A 574 -6.56 27.81 34.73
CA THR A 574 -5.16 28.19 34.55
C THR A 574 -4.39 27.16 33.74
N LEU A 575 -3.20 27.49 33.26
CA LEU A 575 -2.31 26.52 32.63
C LEU A 575 -1.86 25.39 33.59
N SER A 576 -1.82 25.68 34.90
CA SER A 576 -1.52 24.67 35.91
C SER A 576 -2.64 23.63 35.98
N ASP A 577 -3.90 24.05 35.81
CA ASP A 577 -5.04 23.14 35.81
C ASP A 577 -4.97 22.15 34.63
N VAL A 578 -4.41 22.57 33.49
CA VAL A 578 -4.15 21.66 32.36
C VAL A 578 -3.12 20.61 32.74
N LYS A 579 -2.02 21.00 33.39
CA LYS A 579 -0.98 20.09 33.87
C LYS A 579 -1.51 19.10 34.90
N GLU A 580 -2.37 19.56 35.78
CA GLU A 580 -2.97 18.76 36.87
C GLU A 580 -4.21 17.97 36.42
N ARG A 581 -4.55 18.00 35.12
CA ARG A 581 -5.74 17.35 34.51
C ARG A 581 -7.09 17.76 35.15
N LYS A 582 -7.16 18.97 35.69
CA LYS A 582 -8.38 19.51 36.30
C LYS A 582 -9.41 20.10 35.31
N VAL A 583 -9.04 20.14 34.02
CA VAL A 583 -9.88 20.66 32.94
C VAL A 583 -10.75 19.60 32.26
N GLU A 584 -10.83 18.40 32.83
CA GLU A 584 -11.73 17.34 32.34
C GLU A 584 -13.19 17.83 32.41
N GLY A 585 -13.92 17.64 31.31
CA GLY A 585 -15.30 18.10 31.18
C GLY A 585 -15.47 19.57 30.79
N ILE A 586 -14.40 20.25 30.37
CA ILE A 586 -14.43 21.65 29.88
C ILE A 586 -15.46 21.85 28.75
N SER A 587 -15.69 20.84 27.89
CA SER A 587 -16.70 20.86 26.83
C SER A 587 -18.11 21.17 27.34
N LYS A 588 -18.44 20.72 28.55
CA LYS A 588 -19.77 20.96 29.20
C LYS A 588 -19.99 22.40 29.61
N LYS A 589 -18.90 23.18 29.73
CA LYS A 589 -18.97 24.60 30.08
C LYS A 589 -19.08 25.50 28.84
N ILE A 590 -18.95 24.94 27.66
CA ILE A 590 -19.03 25.70 26.40
C ILE A 590 -20.45 25.51 25.84
N HIS A 591 -21.22 26.59 25.88
CA HIS A 591 -22.62 26.58 25.44
C HIS A 591 -22.83 27.10 24.01
N ASP A 592 -21.87 27.84 23.45
CA ASP A 592 -22.00 28.47 22.14
C ASP A 592 -20.72 28.28 21.31
N TYR A 593 -20.65 27.18 20.56
CA TYR A 593 -19.56 26.90 19.62
C TYR A 593 -19.59 27.75 18.35
N LYS A 594 -20.60 28.61 18.16
CA LYS A 594 -20.68 29.50 16.98
C LYS A 594 -20.11 30.88 17.25
N LYS A 595 -20.36 31.45 18.44
CA LYS A 595 -19.85 32.79 18.79
C LYS A 595 -18.45 32.78 19.40
N LEU A 596 -18.16 31.76 20.21
CA LEU A 596 -16.89 31.67 20.89
C LEU A 596 -15.66 31.61 19.98
N PRO A 597 -15.70 30.90 18.81
CA PRO A 597 -14.58 30.92 17.87
C PRO A 597 -14.20 32.32 17.37
N GLU A 598 -15.20 33.15 17.02
CA GLU A 598 -14.96 34.53 16.54
C GLU A 598 -14.26 35.38 17.62
N GLU A 599 -14.67 35.26 18.89
CA GLU A 599 -14.06 35.98 20.01
C GLU A 599 -12.62 35.54 20.28
N LEU A 600 -12.32 34.26 20.03
CA LEU A 600 -10.99 33.68 20.22
C LEU A 600 -10.07 33.83 19.00
N GLY A 601 -10.62 34.21 17.83
CA GLY A 601 -9.90 34.35 16.59
C GLY A 601 -9.47 33.04 15.96
N VAL A 602 -10.27 31.99 16.15
CA VAL A 602 -10.05 30.65 15.58
C VAL A 602 -11.33 30.14 14.89
N GLY A 603 -11.23 29.09 14.08
CA GLY A 603 -12.38 28.44 13.52
C GLY A 603 -13.11 27.49 14.51
N GLU A 604 -14.32 27.10 14.17
CA GLU A 604 -15.13 26.21 15.00
C GLU A 604 -14.47 24.84 15.17
N MET A 605 -13.95 24.24 14.10
CA MET A 605 -13.28 22.95 14.14
C MET A 605 -11.99 23.01 14.96
N THR A 606 -11.24 24.10 14.84
CA THR A 606 -10.03 24.34 15.63
C THR A 606 -10.36 24.45 17.11
N LEU A 607 -11.43 25.16 17.48
CA LEU A 607 -11.90 25.22 18.88
C LEU A 607 -12.30 23.84 19.40
N GLN A 608 -13.03 23.04 18.62
CA GLN A 608 -13.40 21.69 19.01
C GLN A 608 -12.18 20.80 19.26
N ASP A 609 -11.15 20.92 18.41
CA ASP A 609 -9.89 20.18 18.58
C ASP A 609 -9.13 20.62 19.83
N ILE A 610 -9.05 21.94 20.09
CA ILE A 610 -8.44 22.48 21.32
C ILE A 610 -9.15 21.92 22.55
N VAL A 611 -10.47 21.94 22.59
CA VAL A 611 -11.25 21.42 23.71
C VAL A 611 -10.98 19.93 23.95
N LYS A 612 -10.98 19.12 22.90
CA LYS A 612 -10.65 17.69 22.99
C LYS A 612 -9.26 17.45 23.58
N GLU A 613 -8.28 18.21 23.13
CA GLU A 613 -6.89 18.12 23.61
C GLU A 613 -6.74 18.56 25.07
N LEU A 614 -7.51 19.54 25.50
CA LEU A 614 -7.51 19.99 26.91
C LEU A 614 -8.21 19.00 27.84
N GLU A 615 -9.26 18.34 27.40
CA GLU A 615 -9.96 17.31 28.18
C GLU A 615 -9.11 16.08 28.47
N LYS A 616 -8.32 15.66 27.48
CA LYS A 616 -7.43 14.50 27.57
C LYS A 616 -6.05 14.84 27.04
N PRO A 617 -5.26 15.62 27.78
CA PRO A 617 -3.93 16.01 27.33
C PRO A 617 -3.06 14.78 27.10
N ALA A 618 -2.31 14.78 26.00
CA ALA A 618 -1.41 13.68 25.62
C ALA A 618 -2.06 12.30 25.54
N ARG A 619 -3.34 12.22 25.19
CA ARG A 619 -4.02 10.94 24.98
C ARG A 619 -3.36 10.19 23.83
N ASP A 620 -3.02 8.94 24.07
CA ASP A 620 -2.60 8.00 23.03
C ASP A 620 -3.85 7.36 22.41
N PRO A 621 -4.13 7.57 21.10
CA PRO A 621 -5.30 6.99 20.45
C PRO A 621 -5.28 5.47 20.40
N ARG A 622 -4.13 4.83 20.64
CA ARG A 622 -3.98 3.38 20.72
C ARG A 622 -4.61 2.77 21.98
N GLU A 623 -4.88 3.57 23.00
CA GLU A 623 -5.54 3.09 24.24
C GLU A 623 -6.98 2.58 23.98
N ASP A 624 -7.63 3.06 22.90
CA ASP A 624 -8.97 2.63 22.53
C ASP A 624 -8.99 1.35 21.67
N MET A 625 -7.82 0.88 21.24
CA MET A 625 -7.70 -0.31 20.41
C MET A 625 -7.76 -1.59 21.25
N PRO A 626 -8.16 -2.75 20.65
CA PRO A 626 -8.18 -4.02 21.35
C PRO A 626 -6.81 -4.38 21.91
N LYS A 627 -6.74 -4.71 23.20
CA LYS A 627 -5.50 -5.13 23.85
C LYS A 627 -5.12 -6.54 23.42
N PRO A 628 -3.83 -6.85 23.22
CA PRO A 628 -3.37 -8.19 22.91
C PRO A 628 -3.81 -9.21 23.97
N ILE A 629 -4.14 -10.43 23.54
CA ILE A 629 -4.48 -11.53 24.44
C ILE A 629 -3.16 -12.14 24.96
N LEU A 630 -2.94 -12.03 26.27
CA LEU A 630 -1.81 -12.67 26.94
C LEU A 630 -2.18 -14.10 27.34
N ARG A 631 -1.30 -15.07 27.10
CA ARG A 631 -1.55 -16.50 27.26
C ARG A 631 -0.83 -17.07 28.48
N SER A 632 -1.41 -18.13 29.01
CA SER A 632 -0.78 -18.96 30.07
C SER A 632 -0.71 -20.44 29.68
N ASP A 633 -1.35 -20.84 28.60
CA ASP A 633 -1.47 -22.23 28.12
C ASP A 633 -1.62 -22.30 26.60
N VAL A 634 -1.46 -23.47 26.01
CA VAL A 634 -1.60 -23.76 24.56
C VAL A 634 -2.72 -24.76 24.32
N LEU A 635 -3.51 -24.50 23.27
CA LEU A 635 -4.34 -25.50 22.62
C LEU A 635 -3.58 -26.13 21.44
N GLU A 636 -3.68 -27.44 21.24
CA GLU A 636 -3.15 -28.10 20.06
C GLU A 636 -4.26 -28.30 19.01
N ILE A 637 -3.87 -28.44 17.73
CA ILE A 637 -4.84 -28.69 16.63
C ILE A 637 -5.72 -29.91 16.92
N LYS A 638 -5.14 -30.94 17.57
CA LYS A 638 -5.87 -32.17 17.95
C LYS A 638 -6.96 -31.91 19.00
N ASP A 639 -6.87 -30.85 19.77
CA ASP A 639 -7.82 -30.50 20.82
C ASP A 639 -9.03 -29.75 20.26
N LEU A 640 -8.95 -29.31 19.02
CA LEU A 640 -10.01 -28.60 18.34
C LEU A 640 -11.06 -29.57 17.82
N THR A 641 -12.32 -29.29 18.18
CA THR A 641 -13.49 -30.01 17.66
C THR A 641 -14.43 -29.06 16.90
N PRO A 642 -15.05 -29.52 15.79
CA PRO A 642 -16.08 -28.72 15.14
C PRO A 642 -17.18 -28.30 16.11
N GLY A 643 -17.59 -27.04 16.03
CA GLY A 643 -18.55 -26.43 16.96
C GLY A 643 -17.93 -25.71 18.16
N MET A 644 -16.64 -25.87 18.43
CA MET A 644 -15.95 -25.20 19.53
C MET A 644 -15.90 -23.69 19.28
N ILE A 645 -16.28 -22.88 20.27
CA ILE A 645 -16.25 -21.41 20.21
C ILE A 645 -15.00 -20.94 20.96
N LEU A 646 -14.21 -20.12 20.31
CA LEU A 646 -12.94 -19.61 20.82
C LEU A 646 -12.82 -18.12 20.56
N LYS A 647 -12.08 -17.42 21.43
CA LYS A 647 -11.63 -16.06 21.15
C LYS A 647 -10.29 -16.12 20.42
N GLY A 648 -10.17 -15.32 19.36
CA GLY A 648 -8.94 -15.24 18.60
C GLY A 648 -8.60 -13.80 18.22
N THR A 649 -7.35 -13.62 17.80
CA THR A 649 -6.86 -12.32 17.33
C THR A 649 -6.69 -12.38 15.81
N VAL A 650 -7.25 -11.43 15.09
CA VAL A 650 -7.08 -11.31 13.64
C VAL A 650 -5.62 -10.97 13.34
N ARG A 651 -4.93 -11.88 12.64
CA ARG A 651 -3.50 -11.73 12.28
C ARG A 651 -3.29 -11.08 10.93
N ASN A 652 -4.16 -11.41 9.99
CA ASN A 652 -4.07 -10.89 8.63
C ASN A 652 -5.45 -10.85 7.99
N VAL A 653 -5.68 -9.85 7.14
CA VAL A 653 -6.90 -9.69 6.34
C VAL A 653 -6.52 -9.69 4.87
N ILE A 654 -7.18 -10.54 4.11
CA ILE A 654 -6.96 -10.73 2.67
C ILE A 654 -8.30 -10.63 1.93
N ASP A 655 -8.29 -10.52 0.60
CA ASP A 655 -9.50 -10.27 -0.20
C ASP A 655 -10.62 -11.30 0.01
N PHE A 656 -10.29 -12.54 0.31
CA PHE A 656 -11.26 -13.63 0.47
C PHE A 656 -11.51 -14.07 1.93
N GLY A 657 -10.92 -13.38 2.91
CA GLY A 657 -11.14 -13.72 4.31
C GLY A 657 -10.15 -13.11 5.29
N ALA A 658 -10.12 -13.63 6.50
CA ALA A 658 -9.19 -13.23 7.54
C ALA A 658 -8.57 -14.45 8.22
N PHE A 659 -7.27 -14.36 8.54
CA PHE A 659 -6.57 -15.33 9.36
C PHE A 659 -6.65 -14.92 10.83
N VAL A 660 -7.09 -15.85 11.66
CA VAL A 660 -7.34 -15.63 13.09
C VAL A 660 -6.51 -16.61 13.92
N ASP A 661 -5.71 -16.06 14.80
CA ASP A 661 -4.95 -16.82 15.81
C ASP A 661 -5.88 -17.17 16.97
N ILE A 662 -6.25 -18.44 17.08
CA ILE A 662 -7.13 -18.96 18.12
C ILE A 662 -6.38 -19.68 19.25
N GLY A 663 -5.06 -19.51 19.34
CA GLY A 663 -4.26 -20.12 20.39
C GLY A 663 -3.66 -21.49 20.04
N VAL A 664 -3.78 -21.91 18.80
CA VAL A 664 -3.07 -23.08 18.25
C VAL A 664 -1.95 -22.60 17.31
N HIS A 665 -1.03 -23.49 16.94
CA HIS A 665 0.15 -23.13 16.13
C HIS A 665 -0.15 -22.71 14.68
N GLN A 666 -1.39 -22.90 14.25
CA GLN A 666 -1.84 -22.57 12.90
C GLN A 666 -3.00 -21.60 12.97
N ASP A 667 -2.90 -20.49 12.25
CA ASP A 667 -4.02 -19.57 12.14
C ASP A 667 -5.19 -20.24 11.42
N GLY A 668 -6.39 -20.03 11.92
CA GLY A 668 -7.62 -20.46 11.27
C GLY A 668 -8.08 -19.44 10.24
N LEU A 669 -8.65 -19.90 9.12
CA LEU A 669 -9.21 -19.05 8.09
C LEU A 669 -10.72 -18.86 8.34
N VAL A 670 -11.15 -17.62 8.47
CA VAL A 670 -12.55 -17.19 8.32
C VAL A 670 -12.71 -16.70 6.89
N HIS A 671 -13.37 -17.48 6.04
CA HIS A 671 -13.68 -17.08 4.67
C HIS A 671 -14.68 -15.93 4.67
N ILE A 672 -14.64 -15.04 3.67
CA ILE A 672 -15.54 -13.86 3.58
C ILE A 672 -17.03 -14.22 3.74
N SER A 673 -17.47 -15.37 3.21
CA SER A 673 -18.84 -15.86 3.36
C SER A 673 -19.21 -16.29 4.77
N GLN A 674 -18.23 -16.44 5.68
CA GLN A 674 -18.38 -16.87 7.06
C GLN A 674 -18.19 -15.73 8.07
N MET A 675 -18.00 -14.51 7.61
CA MET A 675 -17.70 -13.35 8.47
C MET A 675 -18.96 -12.60 8.92
N SER A 676 -19.99 -12.56 8.09
CA SER A 676 -21.23 -11.83 8.37
C SER A 676 -22.44 -12.51 7.73
N ASP A 677 -23.61 -12.35 8.34
CA ASP A 677 -24.89 -12.77 7.75
C ASP A 677 -25.35 -11.84 6.62
N LYS A 678 -24.82 -10.62 6.60
CA LYS A 678 -25.03 -9.66 5.50
C LYS A 678 -23.96 -9.85 4.43
N PHE A 679 -24.34 -9.57 3.18
CA PHE A 679 -23.37 -9.54 2.10
C PHE A 679 -22.34 -8.43 2.33
N ILE A 680 -21.07 -8.78 2.27
CA ILE A 680 -19.92 -7.86 2.37
C ILE A 680 -19.07 -7.98 1.11
N LYS A 681 -18.51 -6.88 0.65
CA LYS A 681 -17.65 -6.85 -0.54
C LYS A 681 -16.20 -7.17 -0.19
N HIS A 682 -15.77 -6.78 1.01
CA HIS A 682 -14.40 -6.99 1.46
C HIS A 682 -14.37 -7.30 2.97
N PRO A 683 -13.48 -8.22 3.42
CA PRO A 683 -13.34 -8.57 4.84
C PRO A 683 -13.07 -7.40 5.79
N LEU A 684 -12.39 -6.35 5.33
CA LEU A 684 -12.15 -5.13 6.12
C LEU A 684 -13.42 -4.34 6.50
N GLU A 685 -14.57 -4.67 5.92
CA GLU A 685 -15.86 -4.11 6.36
C GLU A 685 -16.31 -4.69 7.71
N VAL A 686 -15.74 -5.81 8.13
CA VAL A 686 -16.14 -6.54 9.34
C VAL A 686 -15.02 -6.62 10.36
N VAL A 687 -13.78 -6.85 9.94
CA VAL A 687 -12.64 -7.05 10.83
C VAL A 687 -11.39 -6.30 10.36
N SER A 688 -10.53 -5.97 11.32
CA SER A 688 -9.21 -5.39 11.11
C SER A 688 -8.15 -6.22 11.81
N VAL A 689 -6.89 -6.10 11.36
CA VAL A 689 -5.76 -6.77 12.03
C VAL A 689 -5.65 -6.30 13.48
N GLY A 690 -5.49 -7.23 14.40
CA GLY A 690 -5.46 -6.97 15.83
C GLY A 690 -6.82 -7.07 16.53
N ASP A 691 -7.94 -7.14 15.80
CA ASP A 691 -9.26 -7.32 16.40
C ASP A 691 -9.35 -8.66 17.13
N ILE A 692 -10.04 -8.63 18.29
CA ILE A 692 -10.39 -9.82 19.03
C ILE A 692 -11.80 -10.23 18.63
N VAL A 693 -11.91 -11.42 18.03
CA VAL A 693 -13.17 -11.96 17.51
C VAL A 693 -13.52 -13.29 18.17
N GLU A 694 -14.82 -13.54 18.33
CA GLU A 694 -15.31 -14.87 18.66
C GLU A 694 -15.55 -15.66 17.38
N VAL A 695 -14.98 -16.84 17.31
CA VAL A 695 -15.07 -17.74 16.16
C VAL A 695 -15.48 -19.13 16.58
N LYS A 696 -16.23 -19.79 15.72
CA LYS A 696 -16.59 -21.20 15.88
C LYS A 696 -15.81 -22.06 14.87
N VAL A 697 -15.25 -23.16 15.34
CA VAL A 697 -14.52 -24.10 14.49
C VAL A 697 -15.52 -24.82 13.57
N LEU A 698 -15.34 -24.71 12.25
CA LEU A 698 -16.14 -25.43 11.26
C LEU A 698 -15.55 -26.80 10.94
N SER A 699 -14.26 -26.82 10.64
CA SER A 699 -13.54 -28.05 10.32
C SER A 699 -12.05 -27.91 10.63
N VAL A 700 -11.44 -29.05 10.91
CA VAL A 700 -10.00 -29.17 11.18
C VAL A 700 -9.44 -30.28 10.32
N ASP A 701 -8.41 -29.98 9.54
CA ASP A 701 -7.62 -30.97 8.80
C ASP A 701 -6.18 -31.01 9.37
N PRO A 702 -5.91 -31.95 10.30
CA PRO A 702 -4.59 -32.02 10.94
C PRO A 702 -3.46 -32.37 9.96
N LYS A 703 -3.77 -33.13 8.88
CA LYS A 703 -2.77 -33.54 7.87
C LYS A 703 -2.32 -32.35 7.02
N LYS A 704 -3.26 -31.49 6.63
CA LYS A 704 -2.98 -30.28 5.83
C LYS A 704 -2.74 -29.05 6.70
N GLN A 705 -2.80 -29.18 8.02
CA GLN A 705 -2.71 -28.08 8.98
C GLN A 705 -3.67 -26.92 8.64
N ARG A 706 -4.92 -27.25 8.28
CA ARG A 706 -5.94 -26.25 7.93
C ARG A 706 -7.05 -26.26 8.96
N ILE A 707 -7.42 -25.05 9.39
CA ILE A 707 -8.52 -24.79 10.32
C ILE A 707 -9.47 -23.84 9.63
N GLN A 708 -10.72 -24.24 9.49
CA GLN A 708 -11.78 -23.37 8.98
C GLN A 708 -12.65 -22.86 10.12
N LEU A 709 -12.86 -21.57 10.14
CA LEU A 709 -13.59 -20.87 11.19
C LEU A 709 -14.77 -20.12 10.62
N THR A 710 -15.76 -19.83 11.48
CA THR A 710 -16.87 -18.93 11.18
C THR A 710 -17.09 -17.93 12.31
N MET A 711 -17.44 -16.70 11.96
CA MET A 711 -17.92 -15.71 12.91
C MET A 711 -19.45 -15.75 13.08
N LYS A 712 -20.15 -16.61 12.31
CA LYS A 712 -21.59 -16.87 12.43
C LYS A 712 -21.83 -17.87 13.55
N LEU A 713 -21.99 -17.38 14.77
CA LEU A 713 -22.07 -18.23 15.96
C LEU A 713 -23.42 -18.94 16.10
N ASN A 714 -24.48 -18.39 15.50
CA ASN A 714 -25.86 -18.87 15.60
C ASN A 714 -26.31 -19.73 14.41
N GLY A 715 -25.39 -20.17 13.55
CA GLY A 715 -25.67 -21.00 12.38
C GLY A 715 -25.38 -22.49 12.60
#